data_6e7e10ec54c151d4d78bd5d4ec5eab79
#
_entry.id   6e7e10ec54c151d4d78bd5d4ec5eab79
#
_cell.length_a   1.000
_cell.length_b   1.000
_cell.length_c   1.000
_cell.angle_alpha   90.00
_cell.angle_beta   90.00
_cell.angle_gamma   90.00
#
_symmetry.space_group_name_H-M   'P 1'
#
loop_
_entity.id
_entity.type
_entity.pdbx_description
1 polymer ?
#
loop_
_entity_poly.entity_id
_entity_poly.type
_entity_poly.pdbx_seq_one_letter_code
_entity_poly.pdbx_strand_id
1 'polypeptide(L)'
;MSDMSTSDPNQTPENGDGAEYGADSIKVLKGLDAVRKRPGMYIGDTDDGSGLHHMVYEVVDNAIDEALAGHADHVTVSLNPDGSVTVSDNGRGIPTDIHSEEGVSAAEVIMTQLHAGGKFDQNSYKVSGGLHGVGVSVVNALSTKLDLRIWRNDREHFMTFAHGEAQSPLEVVGPANGQKGTEVTFLPSPETFTKTEFDFATLEHRLRELAFLNSGVRIILTDKRGVEDVVEELFYEGGLEAFVRFLDRAKHPLIENPVTMIAERDGITVEAAMWWNDSYHEHVLCFTNNIPQRDGGTHLAGFRAALTRQITGYAESTGLMKKEKVSLSGDDCREGLTCVLSVKVPDPKFSSQTKDKLVSSEVRPVVENLISQTLNEWLEENPAPAKSIVSKVVEAASAREAARKARELTRRKGALDVASLPGKLADCQERDASKAELFLVEGDSAGGSAKQGRHRENQAVLPLRGKILNVERARFDKMLSSNEIGTLITALGTGIGKEEFNVEKLRYHKIIIMTDADVDGAHIRTLLLTFFFRQMPELIENGYVYIAQPPLYKVKRGQSEQYLKDQKALEDYLIAQGLDDASLTLAGGEVRTGQDLHAVVETARKISDIFDGLHSRYNRDVVEQAAIAGALNTEILHDSGKAAEAAAYIARRMDILADEFERGWTGEARDDGSLVFKRTVRGVEETATIDAALLGSADARRLAAHADHLREVYGKAAVLRRKDIPTEIRGPRALLSQVFAFGQKGISLQRYKGLGEMNPEQLWETTLDPNVRSLLQVKVREADDADDIFTKLMGDEVEPRREFIQDNALAVANLDI
;
A
#
# COMPACT_ATOMS: atom_id res chain seq x y z
N MET A 1 73.13 32.48 24.59
CA MET A 1 72.58 32.35 25.87
C MET A 1 71.06 32.42 25.63
N SER A 2 70.52 31.33 25.37
CA SER A 2 69.38 31.04 24.63
C SER A 2 68.58 29.99 25.44
N ASP A 3 67.41 30.28 25.82
CA ASP A 3 66.56 29.34 26.44
C ASP A 3 65.65 28.72 25.35
N MET A 4 65.82 27.44 25.18
CA MET A 4 64.86 26.58 24.45
C MET A 4 63.78 26.13 25.41
N SER A 5 62.53 26.52 25.21
CA SER A 5 61.37 25.95 25.87
C SER A 5 60.82 24.83 24.99
N THR A 6 60.84 23.64 25.51
CA THR A 6 60.26 22.42 24.98
C THR A 6 58.73 22.50 25.02
N SER A 7 58.09 22.37 23.87
CA SER A 7 56.64 22.19 23.77
C SER A 7 56.24 20.72 24.02
N ASP A 8 55.35 20.54 24.96
CA ASP A 8 54.73 19.27 25.35
C ASP A 8 53.71 18.85 24.26
N PRO A 9 53.73 17.62 23.72
CA PRO A 9 52.81 17.17 22.64
C PRO A 9 51.50 16.53 23.12
N ASN A 10 50.96 16.90 24.30
CA ASN A 10 49.79 16.25 24.86
C ASN A 10 48.69 17.26 25.25
N GLN A 11 48.33 18.18 24.32
CA GLN A 11 47.05 18.89 24.46
C GLN A 11 46.01 18.33 23.46
N THR A 12 45.13 17.48 23.99
CA THR A 12 43.87 17.17 23.37
C THR A 12 43.04 18.46 23.23
N PRO A 13 42.34 18.69 22.07
CA PRO A 13 41.47 19.85 21.95
C PRO A 13 40.24 19.66 22.87
N GLU A 14 40.05 20.62 23.75
CA GLU A 14 38.80 20.75 24.53
C GLU A 14 37.64 20.85 23.55
N ASN A 15 36.76 19.81 23.57
CA ASN A 15 35.45 19.84 22.94
C ASN A 15 34.62 20.90 23.67
N GLY A 16 34.18 21.90 22.93
CA GLY A 16 33.27 22.91 23.37
C GLY A 16 31.91 22.39 23.79
N ASP A 17 31.33 23.05 24.77
CA ASP A 17 29.97 23.09 25.21
C ASP A 17 29.14 21.76 25.18
N GLY A 18 29.42 20.94 26.15
CA GLY A 18 28.43 20.02 26.69
C GLY A 18 27.38 20.84 27.47
N ALA A 19 26.27 21.18 26.87
CA ALA A 19 25.14 21.72 27.60
C ALA A 19 24.81 20.74 28.74
N GLU A 20 25.01 21.19 29.96
CA GLU A 20 24.71 20.41 31.18
C GLU A 20 23.23 19.96 31.13
N TYR A 21 22.97 18.66 31.24
CA TYR A 21 21.63 18.10 31.31
C TYR A 21 21.03 18.48 32.66
N GLY A 22 20.47 19.69 32.74
CA GLY A 22 19.83 20.26 33.92
C GLY A 22 18.29 20.34 33.77
N ALA A 23 17.61 20.79 34.78
CA ALA A 23 16.15 20.95 34.79
C ALA A 23 15.64 21.83 33.63
N ASP A 24 16.41 22.83 33.21
CA ASP A 24 16.08 23.73 32.10
C ASP A 24 16.17 23.06 30.69
N SER A 25 16.82 21.92 30.62
CA SER A 25 16.88 21.13 29.38
C SER A 25 15.61 20.26 29.17
N ILE A 26 14.79 20.11 30.21
CA ILE A 26 13.52 19.36 30.16
C ILE A 26 12.42 20.28 29.60
N LYS A 27 12.11 20.12 28.31
CA LYS A 27 11.01 20.84 27.65
C LYS A 27 9.70 20.07 27.82
N VAL A 28 8.70 20.69 28.41
CA VAL A 28 7.33 20.16 28.47
C VAL A 28 6.60 20.63 27.22
N LEU A 29 6.23 19.70 26.35
CA LEU A 29 5.38 19.98 25.19
C LEU A 29 3.92 20.06 25.66
N LYS A 30 3.20 21.12 25.29
CA LYS A 30 1.80 21.34 25.65
C LYS A 30 0.90 21.14 24.43
N GLY A 31 -0.32 20.60 24.67
CA GLY A 31 -1.34 20.45 23.63
C GLY A 31 -0.86 19.63 22.44
N LEU A 32 -1.16 20.09 21.23
CA LEU A 32 -0.87 19.42 19.98
C LEU A 32 0.60 19.52 19.52
N ASP A 33 1.44 20.29 20.19
CA ASP A 33 2.88 20.37 19.88
C ASP A 33 3.60 19.02 20.03
N ALA A 34 3.14 18.20 20.97
CA ALA A 34 3.67 16.86 21.18
C ALA A 34 3.42 15.97 19.95
N VAL A 35 2.24 16.09 19.35
CA VAL A 35 1.84 15.36 18.15
C VAL A 35 2.68 15.78 16.96
N ARG A 36 2.80 17.10 16.71
CA ARG A 36 3.59 17.64 15.58
C ARG A 36 5.06 17.25 15.66
N LYS A 37 5.64 17.20 16.87
CA LYS A 37 7.05 16.83 17.07
C LYS A 37 7.33 15.34 16.92
N ARG A 38 6.38 14.49 17.26
CA ARG A 38 6.53 13.02 17.20
C ARG A 38 5.27 12.37 16.63
N PRO A 39 4.92 12.66 15.38
CA PRO A 39 3.69 12.17 14.76
C PRO A 39 3.64 10.63 14.73
N GLY A 40 4.77 9.96 14.52
CA GLY A 40 4.85 8.51 14.49
C GLY A 40 4.37 7.78 15.76
N MET A 41 4.35 8.46 16.90
CA MET A 41 3.78 7.89 18.14
C MET A 41 2.24 7.87 18.15
N TYR A 42 1.59 8.70 17.34
CA TYR A 42 0.14 8.90 17.37
C TYR A 42 -0.56 8.35 16.13
N ILE A 43 0.08 8.47 14.94
CA ILE A 43 -0.53 8.15 13.65
C ILE A 43 0.19 7.01 12.91
N GLY A 44 1.36 6.58 13.39
CA GLY A 44 2.19 5.60 12.71
C GLY A 44 3.23 6.22 11.79
N ASP A 45 3.76 5.45 10.85
CA ASP A 45 4.83 5.87 9.94
C ASP A 45 4.36 6.99 9.01
N THR A 46 5.11 8.09 8.96
CA THR A 46 4.80 9.27 8.13
C THR A 46 5.45 9.24 6.74
N ASP A 47 6.31 8.24 6.47
CA ASP A 47 7.09 8.17 5.24
C ASP A 47 6.58 7.09 4.27
N ASP A 48 6.02 5.99 4.77
CA ASP A 48 5.55 4.88 3.94
C ASP A 48 4.10 5.04 3.44
N GLY A 49 3.37 6.02 3.97
CA GLY A 49 1.97 6.33 3.65
C GLY A 49 0.96 5.68 4.59
N SER A 50 1.35 4.78 5.50
CA SER A 50 0.41 4.14 6.44
C SER A 50 -0.21 5.15 7.39
N GLY A 51 0.60 6.03 7.99
CA GLY A 51 0.12 7.11 8.85
C GLY A 51 -0.81 8.10 8.14
N LEU A 52 -0.56 8.35 6.84
CA LEU A 52 -1.45 9.20 6.04
C LEU A 52 -2.87 8.62 5.96
N HIS A 53 -3.00 7.32 5.62
CA HIS A 53 -4.30 6.66 5.54
C HIS A 53 -4.96 6.53 6.92
N HIS A 54 -4.16 6.38 7.97
CA HIS A 54 -4.66 6.33 9.35
C HIS A 54 -5.39 7.61 9.76
N MET A 55 -5.02 8.78 9.21
CA MET A 55 -5.80 10.01 9.43
C MET A 55 -7.26 9.87 8.99
N VAL A 56 -7.50 9.22 7.85
CA VAL A 56 -8.87 8.95 7.37
C VAL A 56 -9.57 7.99 8.31
N TYR A 57 -8.89 6.92 8.73
CA TYR A 57 -9.47 5.92 9.63
C TYR A 57 -9.90 6.51 10.96
N GLU A 58 -9.13 7.42 11.55
CA GLU A 58 -9.49 8.09 12.82
C GLU A 58 -10.77 8.94 12.69
N VAL A 59 -11.00 9.58 11.55
CA VAL A 59 -12.24 10.35 11.32
C VAL A 59 -13.42 9.42 11.02
N VAL A 60 -13.21 8.39 10.20
CA VAL A 60 -14.24 7.40 9.88
C VAL A 60 -14.66 6.60 11.10
N ASP A 61 -13.72 6.18 11.95
CA ASP A 61 -14.02 5.46 13.19
C ASP A 61 -14.95 6.27 14.11
N ASN A 62 -14.87 7.62 14.09
CA ASN A 62 -15.82 8.47 14.83
C ASN A 62 -17.23 8.40 14.23
N ALA A 63 -17.35 8.37 12.90
CA ALA A 63 -18.63 8.20 12.22
C ALA A 63 -19.24 6.81 12.48
N ILE A 64 -18.40 5.77 12.48
CA ILE A 64 -18.80 4.40 12.81
C ILE A 64 -19.21 4.25 14.29
N ASP A 65 -18.55 4.95 15.21
CA ASP A 65 -18.96 4.97 16.62
C ASP A 65 -20.36 5.58 16.80
N GLU A 66 -20.74 6.60 16.00
CA GLU A 66 -22.11 7.12 15.96
C GLU A 66 -23.09 6.07 15.41
N ALA A 67 -22.68 5.26 14.43
CA ALA A 67 -23.47 4.18 13.90
C ALA A 67 -23.65 3.04 14.92
N LEU A 68 -22.58 2.64 15.63
CA LEU A 68 -22.66 1.67 16.74
C LEU A 68 -23.58 2.12 17.88
N ALA A 69 -23.63 3.42 18.11
CA ALA A 69 -24.56 4.01 19.08
C ALA A 69 -26.03 4.12 18.55
N GLY A 70 -26.26 3.72 17.28
CA GLY A 70 -27.58 3.72 16.64
C GLY A 70 -28.04 5.09 16.15
N HIS A 71 -27.13 6.03 15.93
CA HIS A 71 -27.44 7.40 15.55
C HIS A 71 -27.09 7.75 14.10
N ALA A 72 -26.23 6.96 13.45
CA ALA A 72 -25.86 7.12 12.06
C ALA A 72 -26.07 5.80 11.28
N ASP A 73 -26.38 5.90 10.00
CA ASP A 73 -26.48 4.78 9.06
C ASP A 73 -25.83 5.10 7.69
N HIS A 74 -25.30 6.31 7.55
CA HIS A 74 -24.73 6.77 6.31
C HIS A 74 -23.41 7.54 6.56
N VAL A 75 -22.36 7.11 5.90
CA VAL A 75 -21.03 7.73 5.96
C VAL A 75 -20.52 7.95 4.54
N THR A 76 -19.98 9.11 4.25
CA THR A 76 -19.34 9.41 2.97
C THR A 76 -17.88 9.77 3.16
N VAL A 77 -17.03 9.27 2.28
CA VAL A 77 -15.60 9.61 2.23
C VAL A 77 -15.27 10.07 0.82
N SER A 78 -14.77 11.28 0.66
CA SER A 78 -14.42 11.84 -0.65
C SER A 78 -12.97 12.24 -0.70
N LEU A 79 -12.24 11.75 -1.70
CA LEU A 79 -10.90 12.22 -2.06
C LEU A 79 -11.06 13.39 -3.03
N ASN A 80 -10.67 14.58 -2.58
CA ASN A 80 -10.90 15.81 -3.34
C ASN A 80 -9.73 16.13 -4.30
N PRO A 81 -9.99 16.87 -5.40
CA PRO A 81 -8.96 17.22 -6.37
C PRO A 81 -7.82 18.07 -5.82
N ASP A 82 -8.02 18.78 -4.69
CA ASP A 82 -7.00 19.58 -4.01
C ASP A 82 -6.09 18.79 -3.08
N GLY A 83 -6.33 17.46 -2.97
CA GLY A 83 -5.59 16.55 -2.09
C GLY A 83 -6.17 16.46 -0.68
N SER A 84 -7.26 17.19 -0.37
CA SER A 84 -7.98 17.04 0.89
C SER A 84 -8.88 15.80 0.88
N VAL A 85 -9.28 15.36 2.08
CA VAL A 85 -10.29 14.31 2.26
C VAL A 85 -11.45 14.88 3.07
N THR A 86 -12.66 14.59 2.62
CA THR A 86 -13.90 14.91 3.32
C THR A 86 -14.54 13.63 3.85
N VAL A 87 -14.81 13.58 5.14
CA VAL A 87 -15.58 12.51 5.78
C VAL A 87 -16.83 13.14 6.39
N SER A 88 -18.00 12.60 6.05
CA SER A 88 -19.28 13.10 6.58
C SER A 88 -20.15 11.94 7.07
N ASP A 89 -20.83 12.13 8.18
CA ASP A 89 -21.81 11.20 8.76
C ASP A 89 -23.17 11.91 8.95
N ASN A 90 -24.21 11.10 9.13
CA ASN A 90 -25.56 11.58 9.45
C ASN A 90 -25.95 11.35 10.92
N GLY A 91 -24.97 11.33 11.82
CA GLY A 91 -25.15 11.10 13.26
C GLY A 91 -25.72 12.29 14.00
N ARG A 92 -25.47 12.35 15.32
CA ARG A 92 -25.99 13.44 16.19
C ARG A 92 -25.30 14.78 15.96
N GLY A 93 -24.12 14.78 15.33
CA GLY A 93 -23.24 15.94 15.27
C GLY A 93 -22.48 16.18 16.58
N ILE A 94 -21.25 16.66 16.48
CA ILE A 94 -20.43 17.02 17.64
C ILE A 94 -21.17 18.07 18.48
N PRO A 95 -21.12 18.03 19.84
CA PRO A 95 -21.72 19.06 20.71
C PRO A 95 -21.15 20.46 20.41
N THR A 96 -22.06 21.44 20.32
CA THR A 96 -21.73 22.82 19.94
C THR A 96 -21.82 23.80 21.09
N ASP A 97 -22.26 23.33 22.26
CA ASP A 97 -22.39 24.13 23.48
C ASP A 97 -21.01 24.55 24.03
N ILE A 98 -20.98 25.63 24.80
CA ILE A 98 -19.76 26.10 25.46
C ILE A 98 -19.39 25.14 26.59
N HIS A 99 -18.13 24.67 26.57
CA HIS A 99 -17.59 23.80 27.61
C HIS A 99 -17.36 24.64 28.90
N SER A 100 -17.92 24.19 30.01
CA SER A 100 -17.99 24.97 31.25
C SER A 100 -16.63 25.32 31.87
N GLU A 101 -15.62 24.46 31.67
CA GLU A 101 -14.25 24.62 32.20
C GLU A 101 -13.33 25.37 31.25
N GLU A 102 -13.46 25.11 29.92
CA GLU A 102 -12.52 25.64 28.91
C GLU A 102 -12.99 26.98 28.32
N GLY A 103 -14.29 27.34 28.45
CA GLY A 103 -14.84 28.59 27.98
C GLY A 103 -14.97 28.74 26.46
N VAL A 104 -14.68 27.69 25.71
CA VAL A 104 -14.83 27.57 24.24
C VAL A 104 -15.85 26.50 23.90
N SER A 105 -16.21 26.35 22.61
CA SER A 105 -17.17 25.33 22.23
C SER A 105 -16.63 23.91 22.50
N ALA A 106 -17.51 22.97 22.85
CA ALA A 106 -17.12 21.56 23.03
C ALA A 106 -16.48 20.98 21.75
N ALA A 107 -16.91 21.44 20.56
CA ALA A 107 -16.30 21.09 19.30
C ALA A 107 -14.83 21.53 19.23
N GLU A 108 -14.52 22.76 19.64
CA GLU A 108 -13.15 23.27 19.70
C GLU A 108 -12.28 22.46 20.66
N VAL A 109 -12.81 22.14 21.85
CA VAL A 109 -12.10 21.31 22.84
C VAL A 109 -11.73 19.95 22.26
N ILE A 110 -12.68 19.26 21.61
CA ILE A 110 -12.45 17.94 20.98
C ILE A 110 -11.40 18.00 19.86
N MET A 111 -11.38 19.11 19.12
CA MET A 111 -10.46 19.26 17.98
C MET A 111 -9.05 19.70 18.40
N THR A 112 -8.89 20.35 19.55
CA THR A 112 -7.61 20.99 19.95
C THR A 112 -6.96 20.37 21.18
N GLN A 113 -7.68 19.54 21.94
CA GLN A 113 -7.14 18.93 23.15
C GLN A 113 -7.03 17.42 23.02
N LEU A 114 -5.91 16.86 23.50
CA LEU A 114 -5.73 15.42 23.64
C LEU A 114 -6.53 14.91 24.85
N HIS A 115 -7.05 13.70 24.74
CA HIS A 115 -7.84 13.05 25.79
C HIS A 115 -9.15 13.79 26.14
N ALA A 116 -9.71 14.50 25.15
CA ALA A 116 -11.03 15.12 25.26
C ALA A 116 -12.05 14.35 24.39
N GLY A 117 -13.25 14.14 24.91
CA GLY A 117 -14.35 13.53 24.14
C GLY A 117 -15.39 12.80 25.01
N GLY A 118 -16.58 12.62 24.44
CA GLY A 118 -17.72 11.97 25.12
C GLY A 118 -17.57 10.43 25.27
N LYS A 119 -16.51 9.85 24.72
CA LYS A 119 -16.26 8.39 24.77
C LYS A 119 -15.72 7.90 26.12
N PHE A 120 -15.34 8.81 27.00
CA PHE A 120 -15.00 8.51 28.40
C PHE A 120 -16.24 8.31 29.28
N ASP A 121 -17.43 8.70 28.81
CA ASP A 121 -18.69 8.43 29.50
C ASP A 121 -19.39 7.20 28.93
N GLN A 122 -19.43 6.12 29.71
CA GLN A 122 -20.07 4.85 29.34
C GLN A 122 -21.57 4.96 29.07
N ASN A 123 -22.22 6.05 29.49
CA ASN A 123 -23.62 6.29 29.17
C ASN A 123 -23.82 6.78 27.73
N SER A 124 -22.79 7.39 27.14
CA SER A 124 -22.86 7.94 25.78
C SER A 124 -22.44 6.92 24.72
N TYR A 125 -21.46 6.06 25.03
CA TYR A 125 -20.96 4.99 24.15
C TYR A 125 -20.63 3.74 24.95
N LYS A 126 -21.41 2.67 24.80
CA LYS A 126 -21.16 1.38 25.48
C LYS A 126 -19.98 0.63 24.90
N VAL A 127 -19.76 0.77 23.60
CA VAL A 127 -18.68 0.19 22.83
C VAL A 127 -18.18 1.23 21.86
N SER A 128 -16.90 1.43 21.76
CA SER A 128 -16.28 2.41 20.86
C SER A 128 -14.93 1.89 20.38
N GLY A 129 -14.57 2.18 19.13
CA GLY A 129 -13.23 1.98 18.58
C GLY A 129 -12.23 3.04 19.04
N GLY A 130 -12.69 4.27 19.21
CA GLY A 130 -11.90 5.43 19.63
C GLY A 130 -11.72 5.53 21.15
N LEU A 131 -10.88 4.71 21.75
CA LEU A 131 -10.74 4.58 23.21
C LEU A 131 -9.97 5.73 23.89
N HIS A 132 -9.09 6.44 23.17
CA HIS A 132 -8.13 7.36 23.79
C HIS A 132 -8.51 8.84 23.69
N GLY A 133 -9.57 9.20 22.95
CA GLY A 133 -10.01 10.59 22.76
C GLY A 133 -8.94 11.49 22.13
N VAL A 134 -8.11 10.94 21.24
CA VAL A 134 -7.01 11.69 20.61
C VAL A 134 -7.10 11.72 19.08
N GLY A 135 -7.87 10.84 18.44
CA GLY A 135 -7.85 10.62 17.00
C GLY A 135 -8.03 11.89 16.18
N VAL A 136 -9.17 12.56 16.31
CA VAL A 136 -9.48 13.74 15.49
C VAL A 136 -8.59 14.94 15.82
N SER A 137 -8.14 15.12 17.07
CA SER A 137 -7.20 16.18 17.43
C SER A 137 -5.81 15.93 16.85
N VAL A 138 -5.41 14.65 16.70
CA VAL A 138 -4.18 14.27 15.97
C VAL A 138 -4.32 14.61 14.50
N VAL A 139 -5.45 14.26 13.85
CA VAL A 139 -5.70 14.64 12.44
C VAL A 139 -5.62 16.14 12.26
N ASN A 140 -6.23 16.92 13.15
CA ASN A 140 -6.17 18.38 13.11
C ASN A 140 -4.72 18.91 13.24
N ALA A 141 -3.95 18.38 14.20
CA ALA A 141 -2.55 18.79 14.42
C ALA A 141 -1.64 18.53 13.20
N LEU A 142 -1.92 17.49 12.42
CA LEU A 142 -1.12 17.04 11.28
C LEU A 142 -1.67 17.52 9.93
N SER A 143 -2.68 18.41 9.95
CA SER A 143 -3.28 19.00 8.75
C SER A 143 -2.83 20.45 8.57
N THR A 144 -2.49 20.81 7.33
CA THR A 144 -2.26 22.21 6.96
C THR A 144 -3.53 23.04 7.13
N LYS A 145 -4.67 22.44 6.79
CA LYS A 145 -6.00 23.02 6.97
C LYS A 145 -6.99 21.92 7.35
N LEU A 146 -7.91 22.25 8.25
CA LEU A 146 -9.04 21.41 8.56
C LEU A 146 -10.29 22.28 8.70
N ASP A 147 -11.35 21.91 7.97
CA ASP A 147 -12.67 22.52 8.04
C ASP A 147 -13.62 21.55 8.74
N LEU A 148 -14.30 22.05 9.78
CA LEU A 148 -15.30 21.31 10.56
C LEU A 148 -16.67 21.92 10.34
N ARG A 149 -17.63 21.09 9.92
CA ARG A 149 -19.02 21.46 9.72
C ARG A 149 -19.91 20.55 10.57
N ILE A 150 -20.85 21.13 11.29
CA ILE A 150 -21.73 20.40 12.22
C ILE A 150 -23.17 20.82 11.98
N TRP A 151 -24.05 19.85 11.73
CA TRP A 151 -25.50 20.07 11.68
C TRP A 151 -26.13 19.52 12.96
N ARG A 152 -26.50 20.43 13.87
CA ARG A 152 -27.04 20.09 15.18
C ARG A 152 -28.04 21.16 15.63
N ASN A 153 -29.11 20.74 16.31
CA ASN A 153 -30.14 21.66 16.85
C ASN A 153 -30.74 22.59 15.78
N ASP A 154 -31.04 22.04 14.58
CA ASP A 154 -31.54 22.74 13.40
C ASP A 154 -30.66 23.88 12.87
N ARG A 155 -29.40 23.89 13.27
CA ARG A 155 -28.39 24.87 12.83
C ARG A 155 -27.20 24.20 12.21
N GLU A 156 -26.63 24.89 11.23
CA GLU A 156 -25.35 24.56 10.63
C GLU A 156 -24.26 25.41 11.27
N HIS A 157 -23.24 24.76 11.80
CA HIS A 157 -22.08 25.38 12.42
C HIS A 157 -20.83 25.10 11.60
N PHE A 158 -19.91 26.05 11.58
CA PHE A 158 -18.66 25.94 10.83
C PHE A 158 -17.49 26.47 11.65
N MET A 159 -16.35 25.81 11.52
CA MET A 159 -15.09 26.19 12.14
C MET A 159 -13.94 25.73 11.29
N THR A 160 -12.87 26.52 11.22
CA THR A 160 -11.66 26.16 10.46
C THR A 160 -10.44 26.19 11.36
N PHE A 161 -9.49 25.31 11.05
CA PHE A 161 -8.24 25.13 11.79
C PHE A 161 -7.07 25.14 10.80
N ALA A 162 -5.90 25.57 11.28
CA ALA A 162 -4.63 25.46 10.57
C ALA A 162 -3.58 24.91 11.53
N HIS A 163 -2.95 23.77 11.14
CA HIS A 163 -1.95 23.09 11.96
C HIS A 163 -2.40 22.82 13.41
N GLY A 164 -3.67 22.49 13.60
CA GLY A 164 -4.26 22.20 14.91
C GLY A 164 -4.74 23.42 15.69
N GLU A 165 -4.57 24.64 15.19
CA GLU A 165 -4.98 25.87 15.85
C GLU A 165 -6.26 26.42 15.24
N ALA A 166 -7.24 26.77 16.08
CA ALA A 166 -8.48 27.38 15.65
C ALA A 166 -8.23 28.76 15.01
N GLN A 167 -8.76 28.95 13.81
CA GLN A 167 -8.63 30.23 13.10
C GLN A 167 -9.77 31.20 13.39
N SER A 168 -10.92 30.67 13.80
CA SER A 168 -12.11 31.40 14.24
C SER A 168 -12.85 30.58 15.27
N PRO A 169 -13.69 31.19 16.13
CA PRO A 169 -14.60 30.44 16.97
C PRO A 169 -15.64 29.68 16.14
N LEU A 170 -16.33 28.73 16.75
CA LEU A 170 -17.44 28.03 16.10
C LEU A 170 -18.57 28.99 15.77
N GLU A 171 -18.90 29.15 14.51
CA GLU A 171 -19.92 30.10 14.04
C GLU A 171 -21.15 29.34 13.50
N VAL A 172 -22.34 29.96 13.71
CA VAL A 172 -23.57 29.50 13.05
C VAL A 172 -23.63 30.13 11.67
N VAL A 173 -23.55 29.30 10.62
CA VAL A 173 -23.53 29.78 9.23
C VAL A 173 -24.89 29.68 8.53
N GLY A 174 -25.83 28.91 9.07
CA GLY A 174 -27.14 28.79 8.50
C GLY A 174 -28.09 27.85 9.25
N PRO A 175 -29.27 27.60 8.70
CA PRO A 175 -30.16 26.55 9.14
C PRO A 175 -29.67 25.19 8.64
N ALA A 176 -29.86 24.14 9.42
CA ALA A 176 -29.47 22.77 9.04
C ALA A 176 -30.31 22.17 7.91
N ASN A 177 -31.46 22.76 7.58
CA ASN A 177 -32.36 22.29 6.50
C ASN A 177 -32.74 20.81 6.59
N GLY A 178 -32.86 20.29 7.80
CA GLY A 178 -33.15 18.86 8.07
C GLY A 178 -31.92 17.96 8.05
N GLN A 179 -30.75 18.47 7.75
CA GLN A 179 -29.48 17.73 7.88
C GLN A 179 -29.08 17.59 9.36
N LYS A 180 -28.38 16.51 9.65
CA LYS A 180 -27.74 16.26 10.95
C LYS A 180 -26.43 15.53 10.72
N GLY A 181 -25.51 15.61 11.66
CA GLY A 181 -24.21 14.93 11.60
C GLY A 181 -23.02 15.84 11.65
N THR A 182 -21.87 15.28 11.31
CA THR A 182 -20.58 15.97 11.28
C THR A 182 -19.91 15.77 9.93
N GLU A 183 -19.25 16.81 9.43
CA GLU A 183 -18.39 16.75 8.27
C GLU A 183 -17.01 17.31 8.64
N VAL A 184 -15.97 16.57 8.34
CA VAL A 184 -14.58 16.95 8.53
C VAL A 184 -13.88 16.89 7.19
N THR A 185 -13.35 18.03 6.73
CA THR A 185 -12.49 18.12 5.55
C THR A 185 -11.10 18.51 5.99
N PHE A 186 -10.10 17.70 5.68
CA PHE A 186 -8.73 17.97 6.11
C PHE A 186 -7.73 17.79 4.95
N LEU A 187 -6.70 18.64 4.96
CA LEU A 187 -5.59 18.62 4.01
C LEU A 187 -4.31 18.24 4.77
N PRO A 188 -3.71 17.06 4.51
CA PRO A 188 -2.49 16.63 5.19
C PRO A 188 -1.33 17.61 5.03
N SER A 189 -0.53 17.77 6.08
CA SER A 189 0.64 18.64 6.05
C SER A 189 1.83 17.98 5.33
N PRO A 190 2.38 18.60 4.26
CA PRO A 190 3.59 18.11 3.58
C PRO A 190 4.85 18.30 4.45
N GLU A 191 4.77 19.07 5.55
CA GLU A 191 5.85 19.17 6.54
C GLU A 191 5.94 17.91 7.42
N THR A 192 4.85 17.15 7.52
CA THR A 192 4.77 15.93 8.34
C THR A 192 4.90 14.68 7.47
N PHE A 193 4.20 14.64 6.34
CA PHE A 193 4.12 13.46 5.49
C PHE A 193 4.98 13.64 4.24
N THR A 194 5.86 12.67 3.98
CA THR A 194 6.65 12.64 2.74
C THR A 194 5.78 12.29 1.52
N LYS A 195 4.69 11.55 1.75
CA LYS A 195 3.65 11.23 0.77
C LYS A 195 2.33 11.80 1.24
N THR A 196 1.69 12.60 0.42
CA THR A 196 0.40 13.25 0.70
C THR A 196 -0.72 12.77 -0.23
N GLU A 197 -0.45 11.80 -1.09
CA GLU A 197 -1.45 11.21 -1.98
C GLU A 197 -2.08 9.98 -1.34
N PHE A 198 -3.40 10.02 -1.19
CA PHE A 198 -4.18 8.88 -0.68
C PHE A 198 -4.35 7.82 -1.76
N ASP A 199 -4.15 6.58 -1.38
CA ASP A 199 -4.44 5.42 -2.22
C ASP A 199 -5.89 4.98 -2.05
N PHE A 200 -6.65 4.97 -3.15
CA PHE A 200 -8.07 4.63 -3.14
C PHE A 200 -8.31 3.18 -2.69
N ALA A 201 -7.52 2.24 -3.21
CA ALA A 201 -7.69 0.82 -2.90
C ALA A 201 -7.42 0.50 -1.42
N THR A 202 -6.42 1.17 -0.83
CA THR A 202 -6.12 1.05 0.61
C THR A 202 -7.29 1.53 1.47
N LEU A 203 -7.93 2.64 1.09
CA LEU A 203 -9.11 3.14 1.80
C LEU A 203 -10.32 2.25 1.58
N GLU A 204 -10.58 1.84 0.34
CA GLU A 204 -11.67 0.96 -0.03
C GLU A 204 -11.65 -0.35 0.78
N HIS A 205 -10.47 -0.96 0.89
CA HIS A 205 -10.27 -2.18 1.67
C HIS A 205 -10.75 -2.00 3.12
N ARG A 206 -10.24 -0.99 3.81
CA ARG A 206 -10.61 -0.73 5.22
C ARG A 206 -12.08 -0.33 5.40
N LEU A 207 -12.61 0.48 4.51
CA LEU A 207 -14.02 0.90 4.55
C LEU A 207 -14.97 -0.27 4.28
N ARG A 208 -14.56 -1.21 3.41
CA ARG A 208 -15.29 -2.46 3.15
C ARG A 208 -15.35 -3.35 4.39
N GLU A 209 -14.23 -3.53 5.11
CA GLU A 209 -14.24 -4.23 6.39
C GLU A 209 -15.23 -3.60 7.37
N LEU A 210 -15.21 -2.27 7.52
CA LEU A 210 -16.12 -1.54 8.41
C LEU A 210 -17.59 -1.71 8.01
N ALA A 211 -17.89 -1.74 6.71
CA ALA A 211 -19.25 -1.95 6.22
C ALA A 211 -19.76 -3.39 6.50
N PHE A 212 -18.88 -4.40 6.38
CA PHE A 212 -19.22 -5.77 6.78
C PHE A 212 -19.41 -5.93 8.28
N LEU A 213 -18.55 -5.29 9.09
CA LEU A 213 -18.62 -5.37 10.55
C LEU A 213 -19.80 -4.61 11.15
N ASN A 214 -20.38 -3.67 10.40
CA ASN A 214 -21.48 -2.82 10.84
C ASN A 214 -22.66 -2.96 9.85
N SER A 215 -23.28 -4.13 9.85
CA SER A 215 -24.43 -4.43 8.98
C SER A 215 -25.50 -3.34 9.03
N GLY A 216 -25.94 -2.87 7.86
CA GLY A 216 -26.92 -1.80 7.73
C GLY A 216 -26.33 -0.38 7.66
N VAL A 217 -25.03 -0.21 7.85
CA VAL A 217 -24.34 1.06 7.62
C VAL A 217 -23.90 1.15 6.17
N ARG A 218 -24.26 2.24 5.49
CA ARG A 218 -23.87 2.55 4.12
C ARG A 218 -22.64 3.46 4.12
N ILE A 219 -21.55 3.00 3.51
CA ILE A 219 -20.34 3.79 3.34
C ILE A 219 -20.16 4.05 1.85
N ILE A 220 -20.00 5.31 1.44
CA ILE A 220 -19.73 5.70 0.05
C ILE A 220 -18.33 6.28 -0.02
N LEU A 221 -17.46 5.63 -0.76
CA LEU A 221 -16.13 6.15 -1.07
C LEU A 221 -16.13 6.74 -2.48
N THR A 222 -15.75 8.01 -2.61
CA THR A 222 -15.70 8.72 -3.90
C THR A 222 -14.31 9.28 -4.15
N ASP A 223 -13.70 8.92 -5.27
CA ASP A 223 -12.50 9.58 -5.78
C ASP A 223 -12.88 10.64 -6.83
N LYS A 224 -12.77 11.91 -6.44
CA LYS A 224 -13.05 13.07 -7.30
C LYS A 224 -11.80 13.67 -7.94
N ARG A 225 -10.65 13.02 -7.80
CA ARG A 225 -9.37 13.54 -8.31
C ARG A 225 -9.23 13.38 -9.82
N GLY A 226 -9.87 12.37 -10.37
CA GLY A 226 -9.87 12.09 -11.80
C GLY A 226 -10.83 12.97 -12.59
N VAL A 227 -10.92 12.68 -13.88
CA VAL A 227 -11.87 13.35 -14.80
C VAL A 227 -13.30 12.80 -14.60
N GLU A 228 -13.39 11.55 -14.21
CA GLU A 228 -14.63 10.87 -13.85
C GLU A 228 -14.54 10.46 -12.39
N ASP A 229 -15.61 10.71 -11.64
CA ASP A 229 -15.68 10.28 -10.26
C ASP A 229 -15.73 8.76 -10.21
N VAL A 230 -14.85 8.16 -9.43
CA VAL A 230 -14.91 6.74 -9.08
C VAL A 230 -15.70 6.63 -7.79
N VAL A 231 -16.84 5.96 -7.82
CA VAL A 231 -17.73 5.81 -6.67
C VAL A 231 -17.86 4.35 -6.33
N GLU A 232 -17.54 4.01 -5.10
CA GLU A 232 -17.76 2.68 -4.53
C GLU A 232 -18.76 2.77 -3.39
N GLU A 233 -19.85 2.04 -3.50
CA GLU A 233 -20.88 1.94 -2.49
C GLU A 233 -20.71 0.63 -1.71
N LEU A 234 -20.37 0.75 -0.43
CA LEU A 234 -20.10 -0.35 0.48
C LEU A 234 -21.28 -0.49 1.44
N PHE A 235 -22.15 -1.48 1.17
CA PHE A 235 -23.34 -1.74 1.94
C PHE A 235 -23.64 -3.24 1.98
N TYR A 236 -23.60 -3.86 3.16
CA TYR A 236 -23.72 -5.29 3.32
C TYR A 236 -24.69 -5.64 4.45
N GLU A 237 -25.91 -6.04 4.09
CA GLU A 237 -26.93 -6.45 5.06
C GLU A 237 -26.62 -7.80 5.74
N GLY A 238 -25.83 -8.66 5.09
CA GLY A 238 -25.46 -9.97 5.59
C GLY A 238 -24.36 -9.99 6.65
N GLY A 239 -23.78 -8.84 7.03
CA GLY A 239 -22.78 -8.74 8.09
C GLY A 239 -21.58 -9.68 7.91
N LEU A 240 -21.19 -10.41 8.97
CA LEU A 240 -20.03 -11.30 8.94
C LEU A 240 -20.22 -12.52 8.01
N GLU A 241 -21.44 -12.97 7.77
CA GLU A 241 -21.70 -14.01 6.78
C GLU A 241 -21.32 -13.54 5.37
N ALA A 242 -21.79 -12.35 5.00
CA ALA A 242 -21.43 -11.75 3.72
C ALA A 242 -19.93 -11.50 3.62
N PHE A 243 -19.27 -11.14 4.73
CA PHE A 243 -17.83 -10.94 4.76
C PHE A 243 -17.05 -12.23 4.47
N VAL A 244 -17.39 -13.34 5.12
CA VAL A 244 -16.75 -14.64 4.86
C VAL A 244 -17.01 -15.10 3.41
N ARG A 245 -18.21 -14.88 2.88
CA ARG A 245 -18.52 -15.19 1.47
C ARG A 245 -17.69 -14.33 0.51
N PHE A 246 -17.47 -13.07 0.85
CA PHE A 246 -16.60 -12.18 0.07
C PHE A 246 -15.13 -12.66 0.09
N LEU A 247 -14.60 -13.04 1.25
CA LEU A 247 -13.24 -13.55 1.38
C LEU A 247 -13.01 -14.85 0.59
N ASP A 248 -14.03 -15.70 0.53
CA ASP A 248 -13.94 -17.01 -0.14
C ASP A 248 -14.51 -17.03 -1.57
N ARG A 249 -14.77 -15.86 -2.18
CA ARG A 249 -15.37 -15.78 -3.53
C ARG A 249 -14.56 -16.48 -4.63
N ALA A 250 -13.28 -16.72 -4.39
CA ALA A 250 -12.36 -17.42 -5.30
C ALA A 250 -12.05 -18.86 -4.86
N LYS A 251 -12.80 -19.43 -3.90
CA LYS A 251 -12.59 -20.77 -3.34
C LYS A 251 -13.88 -21.59 -3.41
N HIS A 252 -13.76 -22.92 -3.36
CA HIS A 252 -14.91 -23.81 -3.36
C HIS A 252 -15.33 -24.15 -1.92
N PRO A 253 -16.52 -23.77 -1.47
CA PRO A 253 -16.99 -24.10 -0.14
C PRO A 253 -17.36 -25.60 -0.01
N LEU A 254 -17.05 -26.18 1.14
CA LEU A 254 -17.40 -27.57 1.49
C LEU A 254 -18.82 -27.70 2.02
N ILE A 255 -19.41 -26.62 2.49
CA ILE A 255 -20.76 -26.51 3.02
C ILE A 255 -21.46 -25.32 2.37
N GLU A 256 -22.77 -25.44 2.16
CA GLU A 256 -23.54 -24.45 1.43
C GLU A 256 -23.53 -23.05 2.11
N ASN A 257 -23.75 -23.04 3.42
CA ASN A 257 -23.81 -21.80 4.20
C ASN A 257 -22.74 -21.76 5.28
N PRO A 258 -22.14 -20.58 5.54
CA PRO A 258 -21.24 -20.40 6.67
C PRO A 258 -21.92 -20.72 8.01
N VAL A 259 -21.14 -21.16 8.98
CA VAL A 259 -21.58 -21.30 10.37
C VAL A 259 -21.48 -19.93 11.02
N THR A 260 -22.63 -19.34 11.34
CA THR A 260 -22.68 -17.99 11.94
C THR A 260 -23.15 -18.04 13.39
N MET A 261 -22.67 -17.14 14.19
CA MET A 261 -23.12 -16.94 15.55
C MET A 261 -23.06 -15.48 15.98
N ILE A 262 -23.98 -15.11 16.82
CA ILE A 262 -23.96 -13.87 17.59
C ILE A 262 -24.47 -14.19 19.01
N ALA A 263 -23.69 -13.87 20.02
CA ALA A 263 -24.06 -14.10 21.41
C ALA A 263 -23.40 -13.06 22.31
N GLU A 264 -24.07 -12.77 23.43
CA GLU A 264 -23.57 -11.83 24.45
C GLU A 264 -23.45 -12.53 25.81
N ARG A 265 -22.37 -12.28 26.50
CA ARG A 265 -22.15 -12.73 27.86
C ARG A 265 -21.22 -11.80 28.60
N ASP A 266 -21.57 -11.49 29.85
CA ASP A 266 -20.78 -10.63 30.73
C ASP A 266 -20.46 -9.24 30.11
N GLY A 267 -21.40 -8.70 29.29
CA GLY A 267 -21.25 -7.44 28.56
C GLY A 267 -20.33 -7.50 27.34
N ILE A 268 -19.83 -8.70 26.99
CA ILE A 268 -19.00 -8.92 25.80
C ILE A 268 -19.87 -9.59 24.73
N THR A 269 -20.02 -8.92 23.58
CA THR A 269 -20.69 -9.53 22.42
C THR A 269 -19.64 -10.24 21.56
N VAL A 270 -19.93 -11.47 21.16
CA VAL A 270 -19.09 -12.28 20.27
C VAL A 270 -19.89 -12.58 19.00
N GLU A 271 -19.34 -12.17 17.88
CA GLU A 271 -19.87 -12.48 16.56
C GLU A 271 -18.82 -13.29 15.79
N ALA A 272 -19.22 -14.36 15.13
CA ALA A 272 -18.31 -15.14 14.30
C ALA A 272 -19.06 -15.71 13.09
N ALA A 273 -18.35 -15.76 11.96
CA ALA A 273 -18.75 -16.51 10.77
C ALA A 273 -17.59 -17.41 10.37
N MET A 274 -17.88 -18.68 10.13
CA MET A 274 -16.89 -19.72 9.82
C MET A 274 -17.33 -20.46 8.57
N TRP A 275 -16.42 -20.62 7.61
CA TRP A 275 -16.69 -21.36 6.39
C TRP A 275 -15.49 -22.22 6.01
N TRP A 276 -15.72 -23.50 5.73
CA TRP A 276 -14.68 -24.40 5.27
C TRP A 276 -14.74 -24.52 3.75
N ASN A 277 -13.60 -24.44 3.14
CA ASN A 277 -13.39 -24.56 1.70
C ASN A 277 -12.35 -25.65 1.36
N ASP A 278 -12.10 -25.85 0.09
CA ASP A 278 -11.17 -26.88 -0.41
C ASP A 278 -9.68 -26.53 -0.30
N SER A 279 -9.34 -25.31 0.13
CA SER A 279 -7.95 -24.89 0.32
C SER A 279 -7.25 -25.61 1.47
N TYR A 280 -5.93 -25.44 1.59
CA TYR A 280 -5.10 -26.05 2.63
C TYR A 280 -4.65 -25.04 3.69
N HIS A 281 -5.17 -23.82 3.66
CA HIS A 281 -4.72 -22.72 4.51
C HIS A 281 -5.83 -22.26 5.44
N GLU A 282 -5.43 -21.80 6.63
CA GLU A 282 -6.31 -21.13 7.59
C GLU A 282 -6.28 -19.63 7.29
N HIS A 283 -7.45 -19.01 7.19
CA HIS A 283 -7.61 -17.56 7.07
C HIS A 283 -8.58 -17.06 8.14
N VAL A 284 -8.06 -16.41 9.18
CA VAL A 284 -8.86 -15.91 10.30
C VAL A 284 -8.59 -14.45 10.53
N LEU A 285 -9.61 -13.62 10.30
CA LEU A 285 -9.61 -12.21 10.63
C LEU A 285 -10.21 -11.98 12.00
N CYS A 286 -9.53 -11.20 12.82
CA CYS A 286 -9.94 -10.91 14.20
C CYS A 286 -10.16 -9.42 14.39
N PHE A 287 -11.28 -9.08 15.02
CA PHE A 287 -11.65 -7.68 15.30
C PHE A 287 -12.09 -7.50 16.76
N THR A 288 -11.70 -6.36 17.33
CA THR A 288 -12.21 -5.90 18.64
C THR A 288 -12.71 -4.48 18.47
N ASN A 289 -14.02 -4.25 18.72
CA ASN A 289 -14.65 -2.94 18.51
C ASN A 289 -14.34 -2.38 17.11
N ASN A 290 -14.48 -3.20 16.08
CA ASN A 290 -14.16 -2.93 14.67
C ASN A 290 -12.68 -2.71 14.34
N ILE A 291 -11.77 -2.78 15.30
CA ILE A 291 -10.33 -2.62 15.09
C ILE A 291 -9.74 -3.99 14.73
N PRO A 292 -8.98 -4.12 13.63
CA PRO A 292 -8.33 -5.38 13.26
C PRO A 292 -7.17 -5.71 14.21
N GLN A 293 -7.07 -6.97 14.63
CA GLN A 293 -5.95 -7.50 15.39
C GLN A 293 -5.12 -8.45 14.54
N ARG A 294 -4.06 -7.94 13.93
CA ARG A 294 -3.14 -8.73 13.07
C ARG A 294 -2.46 -9.86 13.83
N ASP A 295 -2.08 -9.61 15.08
CA ASP A 295 -1.45 -10.59 15.97
C ASP A 295 -2.46 -11.42 16.77
N GLY A 296 -3.74 -11.30 16.45
CA GLY A 296 -4.83 -11.96 17.16
C GLY A 296 -4.92 -11.54 18.63
N GLY A 297 -5.02 -12.49 19.54
CA GLY A 297 -5.10 -12.21 20.98
C GLY A 297 -5.91 -13.24 21.75
N THR A 298 -6.45 -12.82 22.90
CA THR A 298 -7.20 -13.68 23.82
C THR A 298 -8.47 -14.25 23.20
N HIS A 299 -9.15 -13.49 22.34
CA HIS A 299 -10.34 -13.94 21.59
C HIS A 299 -9.99 -15.05 20.60
N LEU A 300 -8.91 -14.89 19.80
CA LEU A 300 -8.44 -15.93 18.88
C LEU A 300 -8.02 -17.21 19.62
N ALA A 301 -7.34 -17.06 20.77
CA ALA A 301 -6.94 -18.20 21.61
C ALA A 301 -8.16 -18.97 22.13
N GLY A 302 -9.20 -18.26 22.57
CA GLY A 302 -10.49 -18.85 23.00
C GLY A 302 -11.21 -19.57 21.86
N PHE A 303 -11.29 -18.93 20.71
CA PHE A 303 -11.86 -19.50 19.49
C PHE A 303 -11.16 -20.80 19.08
N ARG A 304 -9.85 -20.79 18.93
CA ARG A 304 -9.07 -21.97 18.52
C ARG A 304 -9.21 -23.14 19.49
N ALA A 305 -9.27 -22.88 20.80
CA ALA A 305 -9.48 -23.90 21.81
C ALA A 305 -10.87 -24.53 21.71
N ALA A 306 -11.90 -23.70 21.56
CA ALA A 306 -13.29 -24.16 21.41
C ALA A 306 -13.45 -24.98 20.13
N LEU A 307 -13.01 -24.47 19.00
CA LEU A 307 -13.11 -25.13 17.69
C LEU A 307 -12.48 -26.52 17.73
N THR A 308 -11.24 -26.61 18.18
CA THR A 308 -10.52 -27.87 18.24
C THR A 308 -11.24 -28.89 19.12
N ARG A 309 -11.70 -28.47 20.32
CA ARG A 309 -12.39 -29.34 21.26
C ARG A 309 -13.70 -29.89 20.69
N GLN A 310 -14.53 -29.02 20.05
CA GLN A 310 -15.85 -29.42 19.56
C GLN A 310 -15.74 -30.31 18.32
N ILE A 311 -14.87 -29.98 17.35
CA ILE A 311 -14.68 -30.82 16.17
C ILE A 311 -14.11 -32.19 16.55
N THR A 312 -13.09 -32.24 17.44
CA THR A 312 -12.51 -33.49 17.90
C THR A 312 -13.54 -34.35 18.65
N GLY A 313 -14.30 -33.74 19.58
CA GLY A 313 -15.34 -34.46 20.33
C GLY A 313 -16.44 -35.03 19.42
N TYR A 314 -16.88 -34.25 18.42
CA TYR A 314 -17.89 -34.70 17.44
C TYR A 314 -17.33 -35.83 16.55
N ALA A 315 -16.09 -35.72 16.07
CA ALA A 315 -15.44 -36.76 15.29
C ALA A 315 -15.29 -38.09 16.06
N GLU A 316 -15.00 -38.02 17.37
CA GLU A 316 -14.92 -39.20 18.27
C GLU A 316 -16.30 -39.83 18.52
N SER A 317 -17.31 -39.00 18.86
CA SER A 317 -18.70 -39.47 19.19
C SER A 317 -19.37 -40.15 18.00
N THR A 318 -19.17 -39.58 16.80
CA THR A 318 -19.75 -40.13 15.56
C THR A 318 -18.98 -41.30 14.98
N GLY A 319 -17.78 -41.60 15.54
CA GLY A 319 -16.94 -42.70 15.11
C GLY A 319 -16.27 -42.53 13.74
N LEU A 320 -16.29 -41.31 13.16
CA LEU A 320 -15.68 -41.00 11.87
C LEU A 320 -14.16 -41.25 11.88
N MET A 321 -13.49 -41.13 13.03
CA MET A 321 -12.08 -41.40 13.21
C MET A 321 -11.69 -42.90 13.27
N LYS A 322 -12.67 -43.79 13.49
CA LYS A 322 -12.35 -45.25 13.73
C LYS A 322 -11.66 -45.95 12.58
N LYS A 323 -11.83 -45.42 11.35
CA LYS A 323 -11.26 -46.03 10.13
C LYS A 323 -9.78 -45.62 9.92
N GLU A 324 -9.40 -44.40 10.26
CA GLU A 324 -8.11 -43.83 9.83
C GLU A 324 -7.03 -43.91 10.90
N LYS A 325 -7.35 -44.22 12.16
CA LYS A 325 -6.39 -44.34 13.29
C LYS A 325 -5.42 -43.15 13.43
N VAL A 326 -5.90 -41.93 13.17
CA VAL A 326 -5.13 -40.70 13.32
C VAL A 326 -5.63 -39.90 14.51
N SER A 327 -4.74 -39.09 15.10
CA SER A 327 -5.12 -38.12 16.13
C SER A 327 -5.31 -36.76 15.46
N LEU A 328 -6.37 -36.06 15.80
CA LEU A 328 -6.65 -34.72 15.31
C LEU A 328 -5.84 -33.68 16.11
N SER A 329 -5.27 -32.72 15.43
CA SER A 329 -4.66 -31.53 16.02
C SER A 329 -5.49 -30.29 15.76
N GLY A 330 -5.22 -29.20 16.47
CA GLY A 330 -5.88 -27.92 16.22
C GLY A 330 -5.68 -27.41 14.80
N ASP A 331 -4.52 -27.65 14.24
CA ASP A 331 -4.19 -27.23 12.87
C ASP A 331 -5.01 -28.00 11.82
N ASP A 332 -5.22 -29.29 12.03
CA ASP A 332 -6.08 -30.11 11.15
C ASP A 332 -7.52 -29.56 11.13
N CYS A 333 -8.03 -29.13 12.30
CA CYS A 333 -9.40 -28.57 12.41
C CYS A 333 -9.56 -27.23 11.69
N ARG A 334 -8.45 -26.54 11.41
CA ARG A 334 -8.43 -25.21 10.78
C ARG A 334 -7.98 -25.22 9.32
N GLU A 335 -7.60 -26.39 8.79
CA GLU A 335 -7.28 -26.49 7.37
C GLU A 335 -8.50 -26.18 6.50
N GLY A 336 -8.34 -25.23 5.58
CA GLY A 336 -9.39 -24.74 4.72
C GLY A 336 -10.46 -23.90 5.43
N LEU A 337 -10.21 -23.42 6.65
CA LEU A 337 -11.11 -22.56 7.38
C LEU A 337 -10.89 -21.08 7.05
N THR A 338 -11.94 -20.42 6.56
CA THR A 338 -12.04 -18.95 6.57
C THR A 338 -12.99 -18.54 7.70
N CYS A 339 -12.54 -17.62 8.54
CA CYS A 339 -13.31 -17.16 9.69
C CYS A 339 -13.14 -15.67 9.90
N VAL A 340 -14.22 -14.99 10.21
CA VAL A 340 -14.20 -13.63 10.78
C VAL A 340 -14.73 -13.71 12.20
N LEU A 341 -13.91 -13.26 13.14
CA LEU A 341 -14.21 -13.22 14.57
C LEU A 341 -14.22 -11.78 15.06
N SER A 342 -15.37 -11.25 15.44
CA SER A 342 -15.54 -9.90 15.97
C SER A 342 -16.01 -9.97 17.42
N VAL A 343 -15.32 -9.22 18.30
CA VAL A 343 -15.75 -9.08 19.70
C VAL A 343 -15.99 -7.60 20.01
N LYS A 344 -17.12 -7.33 20.69
CA LYS A 344 -17.41 -5.99 21.21
C LYS A 344 -17.19 -6.00 22.71
N VAL A 345 -16.20 -5.26 23.17
CA VAL A 345 -15.71 -5.26 24.55
C VAL A 345 -15.79 -3.82 25.09
N PRO A 346 -16.40 -3.60 26.28
CA PRO A 346 -16.55 -2.23 26.82
C PRO A 346 -15.21 -1.51 27.11
N ASP A 347 -14.21 -2.23 27.62
CA ASP A 347 -12.89 -1.68 27.98
C ASP A 347 -11.78 -2.66 27.55
N PRO A 348 -11.47 -2.75 26.25
CA PRO A 348 -10.46 -3.66 25.76
C PRO A 348 -9.04 -3.18 26.06
N LYS A 349 -8.15 -4.11 26.38
CA LYS A 349 -6.71 -3.87 26.60
C LYS A 349 -5.90 -4.45 25.47
N PHE A 350 -4.96 -3.65 24.95
CA PHE A 350 -4.09 -4.03 23.83
C PHE A 350 -2.62 -4.04 24.25
N SER A 351 -1.80 -4.78 23.50
CA SER A 351 -0.36 -4.88 23.74
C SER A 351 0.43 -3.63 23.36
N SER A 352 -0.10 -2.83 22.44
CA SER A 352 0.57 -1.66 21.84
C SER A 352 -0.43 -0.56 21.50
N GLN A 353 0.07 0.63 21.16
CA GLN A 353 -0.73 1.75 20.68
C GLN A 353 -1.40 1.45 19.32
N THR A 354 -0.78 0.62 18.51
CA THR A 354 -1.31 0.18 17.20
C THR A 354 -2.47 -0.82 17.34
N LYS A 355 -2.74 -1.30 18.56
CA LYS A 355 -3.85 -2.21 18.90
C LYS A 355 -3.81 -3.57 18.17
N ASP A 356 -2.64 -4.02 17.73
CA ASP A 356 -2.49 -5.24 16.91
C ASP A 356 -2.85 -6.53 17.63
N LYS A 357 -2.84 -6.53 18.97
CA LYS A 357 -3.12 -7.71 19.78
C LYS A 357 -4.00 -7.42 20.99
N LEU A 358 -5.11 -8.13 21.10
CA LEU A 358 -5.99 -8.07 22.29
C LEU A 358 -5.38 -8.88 23.45
N VAL A 359 -5.22 -8.24 24.62
CA VAL A 359 -4.64 -8.90 25.82
C VAL A 359 -5.61 -9.01 27.00
N SER A 360 -6.86 -8.53 26.86
CA SER A 360 -7.93 -8.66 27.87
C SER A 360 -8.18 -10.13 28.22
N SER A 361 -7.77 -10.57 29.40
CA SER A 361 -7.83 -11.99 29.82
C SER A 361 -9.25 -12.52 29.98
N GLU A 362 -10.21 -11.66 30.33
CA GLU A 362 -11.64 -11.94 30.52
C GLU A 362 -12.34 -12.34 29.21
N VAL A 363 -11.82 -11.92 28.07
CA VAL A 363 -12.43 -12.20 26.76
C VAL A 363 -12.27 -13.67 26.38
N ARG A 364 -11.13 -14.29 26.69
CA ARG A 364 -10.83 -15.67 26.31
C ARG A 364 -11.90 -16.69 26.78
N PRO A 365 -12.25 -16.76 28.07
CA PRO A 365 -13.24 -17.74 28.55
C PRO A 365 -14.64 -17.46 27.99
N VAL A 366 -15.01 -16.20 27.78
CA VAL A 366 -16.31 -15.84 27.18
C VAL A 366 -16.38 -16.38 25.76
N VAL A 367 -15.40 -16.06 24.92
CA VAL A 367 -15.35 -16.55 23.52
C VAL A 367 -15.30 -18.07 23.49
N GLU A 368 -14.45 -18.72 24.30
CA GLU A 368 -14.33 -20.18 24.35
C GLU A 368 -15.66 -20.85 24.69
N ASN A 369 -16.39 -20.33 25.68
CA ASN A 369 -17.67 -20.91 26.09
C ASN A 369 -18.77 -20.71 25.03
N LEU A 370 -18.94 -19.48 24.51
CA LEU A 370 -19.96 -19.18 23.53
C LEU A 370 -19.75 -19.95 22.21
N ILE A 371 -18.53 -19.96 21.68
CA ILE A 371 -18.17 -20.74 20.48
C ILE A 371 -18.41 -22.23 20.72
N SER A 372 -18.00 -22.76 21.90
CA SER A 372 -18.19 -24.18 22.21
C SER A 372 -19.66 -24.57 22.21
N GLN A 373 -20.51 -23.77 22.85
CA GLN A 373 -21.94 -24.05 22.92
C GLN A 373 -22.57 -24.00 21.53
N THR A 374 -22.42 -22.90 20.81
CA THR A 374 -23.05 -22.72 19.50
C THR A 374 -22.55 -23.74 18.47
N LEU A 375 -21.23 -24.01 18.44
CA LEU A 375 -20.69 -24.97 17.50
C LEU A 375 -21.14 -26.40 17.79
N ASN A 376 -21.27 -26.77 19.08
CA ASN A 376 -21.80 -28.08 19.46
C ASN A 376 -23.27 -28.25 19.00
N GLU A 377 -24.12 -27.26 19.26
CA GLU A 377 -25.51 -27.23 18.80
C GLU A 377 -25.56 -27.34 17.28
N TRP A 378 -24.79 -26.52 16.56
CA TRP A 378 -24.78 -26.53 15.10
C TRP A 378 -24.33 -27.89 14.50
N LEU A 379 -23.30 -28.53 15.08
CA LEU A 379 -22.80 -29.83 14.62
C LEU A 379 -23.84 -30.94 14.78
N GLU A 380 -24.62 -30.89 15.86
CA GLU A 380 -25.72 -31.86 16.10
C GLU A 380 -26.92 -31.64 15.20
N GLU A 381 -27.26 -30.35 14.92
CA GLU A 381 -28.41 -29.99 14.08
C GLU A 381 -28.12 -30.18 12.57
N ASN A 382 -26.85 -30.13 12.16
CA ASN A 382 -26.42 -30.18 10.77
C ASN A 382 -25.51 -31.37 10.46
N PRO A 383 -25.93 -32.62 10.61
CA PRO A 383 -25.08 -33.79 10.54
C PRO A 383 -24.40 -34.01 9.18
N ALA A 384 -25.01 -33.59 8.06
CA ALA A 384 -24.43 -33.75 6.73
C ALA A 384 -23.31 -32.74 6.47
N PRO A 385 -23.49 -31.42 6.68
CA PRO A 385 -22.38 -30.44 6.67
C PRO A 385 -21.27 -30.75 7.69
N ALA A 386 -21.65 -31.13 8.93
CA ALA A 386 -20.69 -31.50 9.96
C ALA A 386 -19.78 -32.67 9.53
N LYS A 387 -20.36 -33.68 8.87
CA LYS A 387 -19.61 -34.80 8.31
C LYS A 387 -18.65 -34.34 7.21
N SER A 388 -19.03 -33.40 6.36
CA SER A 388 -18.13 -32.84 5.32
C SER A 388 -16.92 -32.16 5.96
N ILE A 389 -17.14 -31.30 6.98
CA ILE A 389 -16.09 -30.64 7.72
C ILE A 389 -15.16 -31.67 8.38
N VAL A 390 -15.71 -32.61 9.14
CA VAL A 390 -14.91 -33.65 9.85
C VAL A 390 -14.14 -34.53 8.86
N SER A 391 -14.71 -34.84 7.68
CA SER A 391 -14.00 -35.59 6.64
C SER A 391 -12.76 -34.84 6.15
N LYS A 392 -12.87 -33.53 5.91
CA LYS A 392 -11.74 -32.66 5.56
C LYS A 392 -10.68 -32.66 6.67
N VAL A 393 -11.08 -32.50 7.92
CA VAL A 393 -10.19 -32.51 9.09
C VAL A 393 -9.44 -33.83 9.22
N VAL A 394 -10.14 -34.97 9.04
CA VAL A 394 -9.51 -36.31 9.06
C VAL A 394 -8.55 -36.49 7.89
N GLU A 395 -8.91 -35.99 6.70
CA GLU A 395 -8.01 -35.99 5.54
C GLU A 395 -6.74 -35.18 5.82
N ALA A 396 -6.87 -33.98 6.41
CA ALA A 396 -5.74 -33.13 6.83
C ALA A 396 -4.83 -33.88 7.82
N ALA A 397 -5.40 -34.50 8.86
CA ALA A 397 -4.66 -35.28 9.84
C ALA A 397 -3.94 -36.47 9.20
N SER A 398 -4.58 -37.16 8.25
CA SER A 398 -3.98 -38.27 7.51
C SER A 398 -2.81 -37.81 6.65
N ALA A 399 -2.96 -36.69 5.98
CA ALA A 399 -1.90 -36.07 5.18
C ALA A 399 -0.71 -35.65 6.05
N ARG A 400 -0.96 -35.02 7.20
CA ARG A 400 0.07 -34.65 8.19
C ARG A 400 0.83 -35.89 8.70
N GLU A 401 0.13 -36.97 9.07
CA GLU A 401 0.74 -38.20 9.54
C GLU A 401 1.55 -38.90 8.42
N ALA A 402 1.06 -38.90 7.19
CA ALA A 402 1.79 -39.42 6.03
C ALA A 402 3.09 -38.64 5.80
N ALA A 403 3.01 -37.30 5.88
CA ALA A 403 4.15 -36.41 5.77
C ALA A 403 5.18 -36.67 6.89
N ARG A 404 4.74 -36.87 8.14
CA ARG A 404 5.59 -37.23 9.28
C ARG A 404 6.33 -38.55 9.04
N LYS A 405 5.62 -39.59 8.60
CA LYS A 405 6.23 -40.91 8.27
C LYS A 405 7.23 -40.80 7.12
N ALA A 406 6.93 -40.03 6.09
CA ALA A 406 7.84 -39.82 4.97
C ALA A 406 9.14 -39.14 5.41
N ARG A 407 9.05 -38.14 6.29
CA ARG A 407 10.23 -37.47 6.88
C ARG A 407 11.05 -38.45 7.76
N GLU A 408 10.42 -39.26 8.62
CA GLU A 408 11.13 -40.25 9.45
C GLU A 408 11.89 -41.26 8.61
N LEU A 409 11.31 -41.70 7.49
CA LEU A 409 11.97 -42.61 6.56
C LEU A 409 13.17 -41.94 5.87
N THR A 410 13.02 -40.67 5.49
CA THR A 410 14.12 -39.88 4.88
C THR A 410 15.22 -39.61 5.91
N ARG A 411 14.87 -39.29 7.17
CA ARG A 411 15.83 -39.07 8.24
C ARG A 411 16.57 -40.37 8.64
N ARG A 412 15.92 -41.55 8.60
CA ARG A 412 16.57 -42.81 8.82
C ARG A 412 17.54 -43.20 7.71
N LYS A 413 17.20 -42.84 6.42
CA LYS A 413 18.13 -42.99 5.30
C LYS A 413 19.29 -42.00 5.36
N GLY A 414 19.05 -40.77 5.84
CA GLY A 414 20.09 -39.74 6.01
C GLY A 414 20.89 -39.84 7.29
N ALA A 415 20.54 -40.70 8.25
CA ALA A 415 21.40 -40.96 9.43
C ALA A 415 22.71 -41.70 9.10
N LEU A 416 22.83 -42.24 7.90
CA LEU A 416 24.08 -42.75 7.31
C LEU A 416 24.83 -41.73 6.46
N ASP A 417 24.16 -40.62 6.06
CA ASP A 417 24.71 -39.45 5.36
C ASP A 417 24.59 -38.22 6.27
N VAL A 418 25.47 -38.15 7.26
CA VAL A 418 25.56 -37.00 8.17
C VAL A 418 25.78 -35.73 7.34
N ALA A 419 24.77 -34.84 7.35
CA ALA A 419 24.86 -33.45 6.94
C ALA A 419 25.27 -33.16 5.47
N SER A 420 24.66 -33.80 4.49
CA SER A 420 24.82 -33.32 3.12
C SER A 420 23.82 -32.21 2.82
N LEU A 421 24.32 -31.01 2.80
CA LEU A 421 23.64 -29.88 2.15
C LEU A 421 23.31 -30.27 0.69
N PRO A 422 22.23 -29.70 0.11
CA PRO A 422 21.88 -30.02 -1.27
C PRO A 422 23.08 -29.84 -2.20
N GLY A 423 23.39 -30.84 -3.00
CA GLY A 423 24.55 -30.80 -3.88
C GLY A 423 24.59 -29.64 -4.89
N LYS A 424 23.45 -28.96 -5.06
CA LYS A 424 23.31 -27.74 -5.86
C LYS A 424 23.63 -26.45 -5.10
N LEU A 425 23.55 -26.45 -3.75
CA LEU A 425 23.82 -25.27 -2.93
C LEU A 425 25.32 -24.98 -2.95
N ALA A 426 25.67 -23.80 -3.45
CA ALA A 426 27.00 -23.25 -3.25
C ALA A 426 26.98 -22.42 -1.94
N ASP A 427 27.27 -23.08 -0.83
CA ASP A 427 27.20 -22.48 0.50
C ASP A 427 28.28 -21.42 0.76
N CYS A 428 28.08 -20.58 1.76
CA CYS A 428 29.06 -19.62 2.26
C CYS A 428 29.84 -20.19 3.47
N GLN A 429 30.89 -19.48 3.87
CA GLN A 429 31.74 -19.87 5.02
C GLN A 429 31.21 -19.31 6.34
N GLU A 430 30.46 -18.19 6.28
CA GLU A 430 29.89 -17.54 7.44
C GLU A 430 28.82 -18.42 8.10
N ARG A 431 28.85 -18.48 9.43
CA ARG A 431 27.92 -19.25 10.25
C ARG A 431 26.93 -18.37 11.02
N ASP A 432 27.25 -17.09 11.15
CA ASP A 432 26.33 -16.10 11.72
C ASP A 432 25.28 -15.76 10.68
N ALA A 433 24.06 -16.22 10.92
CA ALA A 433 22.95 -16.01 9.99
C ALA A 433 22.69 -14.52 9.70
N SER A 434 22.98 -13.62 10.64
CA SER A 434 22.79 -12.17 10.47
C SER A 434 23.71 -11.56 9.41
N LYS A 435 24.82 -12.20 9.12
CA LYS A 435 25.83 -11.78 8.13
C LYS A 435 25.77 -12.60 6.84
N ALA A 436 25.08 -13.73 6.86
CA ALA A 436 24.98 -14.65 5.73
C ALA A 436 23.78 -14.33 4.83
N GLU A 437 23.99 -14.47 3.53
CA GLU A 437 22.99 -14.20 2.49
C GLU A 437 22.81 -15.41 1.59
N LEU A 438 21.55 -15.72 1.23
CA LEU A 438 21.22 -16.77 0.27
C LEU A 438 20.58 -16.17 -0.97
N PHE A 439 21.18 -16.36 -2.13
CA PHE A 439 20.61 -16.01 -3.43
C PHE A 439 19.89 -17.21 -4.03
N LEU A 440 18.58 -17.08 -4.23
CA LEU A 440 17.76 -18.03 -4.99
C LEU A 440 17.75 -17.60 -6.45
N VAL A 441 18.45 -18.34 -7.30
CA VAL A 441 18.74 -17.92 -8.67
C VAL A 441 18.01 -18.81 -9.67
N GLU A 442 17.41 -18.20 -10.68
CA GLU A 442 16.75 -18.90 -11.76
C GLU A 442 17.76 -19.57 -12.68
N GLY A 443 17.62 -20.89 -12.84
CA GLY A 443 18.37 -21.68 -13.79
C GLY A 443 19.84 -21.93 -13.44
N ASP A 444 20.43 -22.90 -14.15
CA ASP A 444 21.82 -23.29 -13.95
C ASP A 444 22.80 -22.27 -14.58
N SER A 445 22.39 -21.51 -15.62
CA SER A 445 23.23 -20.52 -16.31
C SER A 445 23.54 -19.32 -15.41
N ALA A 446 22.48 -18.61 -14.98
CA ALA A 446 22.63 -17.48 -14.07
C ALA A 446 23.18 -17.94 -12.70
N GLY A 447 22.79 -19.14 -12.23
CA GLY A 447 23.36 -19.77 -11.05
C GLY A 447 24.87 -20.03 -11.16
N GLY A 448 25.36 -20.37 -12.36
CA GLY A 448 26.79 -20.53 -12.65
C GLY A 448 27.55 -19.21 -12.54
N SER A 449 27.05 -18.14 -13.16
CA SER A 449 27.63 -16.80 -13.08
C SER A 449 27.59 -16.25 -11.64
N ALA A 450 26.48 -16.39 -10.94
CA ALA A 450 26.34 -15.97 -9.55
C ALA A 450 27.29 -16.73 -8.62
N LYS A 451 27.45 -18.05 -8.80
CA LYS A 451 28.39 -18.87 -8.03
C LYS A 451 29.85 -18.43 -8.22
N GLN A 452 30.21 -18.01 -9.43
CA GLN A 452 31.57 -17.53 -9.71
C GLN A 452 31.80 -16.11 -9.21
N GLY A 453 30.81 -15.21 -9.38
CA GLY A 453 30.88 -13.80 -9.02
C GLY A 453 30.70 -13.50 -7.55
N ARG A 454 30.08 -14.38 -6.76
CA ARG A 454 29.72 -14.14 -5.35
C ARG A 454 30.93 -13.97 -4.42
N HIS A 455 30.75 -13.32 -3.30
CA HIS A 455 31.66 -13.32 -2.20
C HIS A 455 31.45 -14.59 -1.34
N ARG A 456 32.41 -15.52 -1.41
CA ARG A 456 32.28 -16.88 -0.82
C ARG A 456 32.23 -16.89 0.69
N GLU A 457 32.68 -15.85 1.34
CA GLU A 457 32.68 -15.75 2.80
C GLU A 457 31.24 -15.72 3.34
N ASN A 458 30.39 -14.85 2.82
CA ASN A 458 29.05 -14.57 3.36
C ASN A 458 27.89 -14.78 2.38
N GLN A 459 28.14 -15.07 1.10
CA GLN A 459 27.09 -15.26 0.11
C GLN A 459 26.98 -16.71 -0.35
N ALA A 460 25.80 -17.30 -0.18
CA ALA A 460 25.42 -18.61 -0.70
C ALA A 460 24.55 -18.44 -1.95
N VAL A 461 24.59 -19.39 -2.87
CA VAL A 461 23.81 -19.42 -4.11
C VAL A 461 23.14 -20.78 -4.27
N LEU A 462 21.82 -20.76 -4.44
CA LEU A 462 21.01 -21.94 -4.75
C LEU A 462 20.33 -21.73 -6.11
N PRO A 463 20.78 -22.40 -7.17
CA PRO A 463 20.10 -22.40 -8.46
C PRO A 463 18.84 -23.27 -8.41
N LEU A 464 17.73 -22.73 -8.88
CA LEU A 464 16.44 -23.41 -9.00
C LEU A 464 16.24 -23.86 -10.45
N ARG A 465 15.90 -25.13 -10.66
CA ARG A 465 15.66 -25.67 -12.00
C ARG A 465 14.20 -25.46 -12.42
N GLY A 466 13.93 -24.33 -13.03
CA GLY A 466 12.61 -24.00 -13.55
C GLY A 466 11.59 -23.68 -12.47
N LYS A 467 10.32 -23.79 -12.82
CA LYS A 467 9.19 -23.47 -11.95
C LYS A 467 9.07 -24.46 -10.81
N ILE A 468 9.09 -23.99 -9.58
CA ILE A 468 8.85 -24.81 -8.40
C ILE A 468 7.38 -25.22 -8.32
N LEU A 469 7.07 -26.20 -7.46
CA LEU A 469 5.69 -26.62 -7.21
C LEU A 469 4.87 -25.44 -6.69
N ASN A 470 3.69 -25.23 -7.27
CA ASN A 470 2.72 -24.27 -6.77
C ASN A 470 2.12 -24.78 -5.46
N VAL A 471 2.52 -24.17 -4.34
CA VAL A 471 2.09 -24.60 -2.98
C VAL A 471 0.66 -24.15 -2.65
N GLU A 472 0.09 -23.21 -3.41
CA GLU A 472 -1.32 -22.83 -3.25
C GLU A 472 -2.26 -24.01 -3.53
N ARG A 473 -1.89 -24.87 -4.48
CA ARG A 473 -2.66 -26.04 -4.96
C ARG A 473 -2.19 -27.37 -4.40
N ALA A 474 -1.14 -27.37 -3.60
CA ALA A 474 -0.48 -28.61 -3.23
C ALA A 474 -0.70 -28.93 -1.75
N ARG A 475 -1.22 -30.12 -1.48
CA ARG A 475 -1.24 -30.69 -0.14
C ARG A 475 0.18 -30.81 0.42
N PHE A 476 0.29 -30.75 1.73
CA PHE A 476 1.56 -30.74 2.43
C PHE A 476 2.44 -31.97 2.13
N ASP A 477 1.86 -33.17 1.97
CA ASP A 477 2.58 -34.39 1.61
C ASP A 477 3.18 -34.34 0.19
N LYS A 478 2.46 -33.76 -0.78
CA LYS A 478 2.96 -33.50 -2.14
C LYS A 478 4.10 -32.50 -2.12
N MET A 479 3.98 -31.47 -1.32
CA MET A 479 4.99 -30.42 -1.17
C MET A 479 6.33 -31.01 -0.72
N LEU A 480 6.30 -31.87 0.31
CA LEU A 480 7.49 -32.57 0.81
C LEU A 480 8.09 -33.58 -0.18
N SER A 481 7.29 -34.06 -1.13
CA SER A 481 7.78 -34.95 -2.19
C SER A 481 8.47 -34.20 -3.34
N SER A 482 8.35 -32.89 -3.40
CA SER A 482 9.03 -32.04 -4.40
C SER A 482 10.51 -31.89 -4.04
N ASN A 483 11.38 -32.25 -4.99
CA ASN A 483 12.83 -32.12 -4.80
C ASN A 483 13.29 -30.68 -4.62
N GLU A 484 12.69 -29.75 -5.37
CA GLU A 484 13.01 -28.32 -5.32
C GLU A 484 12.63 -27.72 -3.97
N ILE A 485 11.41 -28.01 -3.49
CA ILE A 485 10.92 -27.56 -2.17
C ILE A 485 11.78 -28.20 -1.05
N GLY A 486 12.05 -29.51 -1.13
CA GLY A 486 12.92 -30.19 -0.17
C GLY A 486 14.33 -29.59 -0.12
N THR A 487 14.89 -29.24 -1.28
CA THR A 487 16.19 -28.58 -1.41
C THR A 487 16.18 -27.19 -0.75
N LEU A 488 15.12 -26.40 -0.99
CA LEU A 488 14.95 -25.07 -0.41
C LEU A 488 14.84 -25.14 1.13
N ILE A 489 13.99 -26.00 1.65
CA ILE A 489 13.84 -26.22 3.12
C ILE A 489 15.17 -26.61 3.76
N THR A 490 15.90 -27.54 3.12
CA THR A 490 17.20 -28.00 3.63
C THR A 490 18.26 -26.89 3.60
N ALA A 491 18.25 -26.05 2.56
CA ALA A 491 19.16 -24.92 2.44
C ALA A 491 18.90 -23.86 3.52
N LEU A 492 17.62 -23.55 3.81
CA LEU A 492 17.23 -22.59 4.85
C LEU A 492 17.51 -23.08 6.26
N GLY A 493 17.34 -24.39 6.52
CA GLY A 493 17.62 -25.03 7.81
C GLY A 493 16.51 -24.88 8.85
N THR A 494 15.41 -24.19 8.57
CA THR A 494 14.32 -23.87 9.52
C THR A 494 13.36 -25.03 9.79
N GLY A 495 13.38 -26.09 8.93
CA GLY A 495 12.26 -27.02 8.86
C GLY A 495 11.07 -26.40 8.12
N ILE A 496 9.93 -27.10 8.10
CA ILE A 496 8.69 -26.63 7.47
C ILE A 496 7.47 -27.18 8.20
N GLY A 497 6.38 -26.41 8.20
CA GLY A 497 5.13 -26.72 8.89
C GLY A 497 5.14 -26.30 10.35
N LYS A 498 3.97 -26.06 10.91
CA LYS A 498 3.75 -25.42 12.22
C LYS A 498 4.46 -26.14 13.40
N GLU A 499 4.71 -27.46 13.29
CA GLU A 499 5.35 -28.25 14.36
C GLU A 499 6.89 -28.21 14.33
N GLU A 500 7.50 -28.04 13.16
CA GLU A 500 8.97 -28.16 12.99
C GLU A 500 9.65 -26.86 12.56
N PHE A 501 8.90 -25.91 12.05
CA PHE A 501 9.45 -24.62 11.65
C PHE A 501 10.00 -23.88 12.88
N ASN A 502 11.25 -23.47 12.77
CA ASN A 502 11.90 -22.67 13.81
C ASN A 502 12.78 -21.61 13.13
N VAL A 503 12.37 -20.36 13.24
CA VAL A 503 13.09 -19.22 12.66
C VAL A 503 14.49 -19.03 13.24
N GLU A 504 14.72 -19.43 14.51
CA GLU A 504 16.04 -19.32 15.15
C GLU A 504 17.10 -20.24 14.49
N LYS A 505 16.66 -21.28 13.77
CA LYS A 505 17.55 -22.18 13.02
C LYS A 505 17.84 -21.68 11.60
N LEU A 506 17.29 -20.53 11.22
CA LEU A 506 17.53 -19.95 9.90
C LEU A 506 19.01 -19.70 9.70
N ARG A 507 19.53 -20.13 8.55
CA ARG A 507 20.95 -20.03 8.21
C ARG A 507 21.34 -18.70 7.55
N TYR A 508 20.36 -17.95 7.05
CA TYR A 508 20.58 -16.72 6.28
C TYR A 508 19.49 -15.69 6.61
N HIS A 509 19.86 -14.55 7.21
CA HIS A 509 18.91 -13.47 7.49
C HIS A 509 18.64 -12.58 6.26
N LYS A 510 19.25 -12.90 5.13
CA LYS A 510 18.88 -12.29 3.83
C LYS A 510 18.69 -13.41 2.81
N ILE A 511 17.43 -13.62 2.44
CA ILE A 511 17.01 -14.56 1.39
C ILE A 511 16.64 -13.70 0.19
N ILE A 512 17.45 -13.74 -0.86
CA ILE A 512 17.36 -12.83 -2.00
C ILE A 512 16.89 -13.61 -3.22
N ILE A 513 15.69 -13.30 -3.68
CA ILE A 513 15.12 -13.86 -4.90
C ILE A 513 15.72 -13.10 -6.08
N MET A 514 16.38 -13.81 -6.98
CA MET A 514 17.06 -13.27 -8.15
C MET A 514 16.62 -14.03 -9.40
N THR A 515 15.61 -13.49 -10.08
CA THR A 515 15.00 -14.06 -11.30
C THR A 515 15.20 -13.13 -12.48
N ASP A 516 15.07 -13.66 -13.68
CA ASP A 516 15.13 -12.90 -14.92
C ASP A 516 14.00 -11.86 -15.00
N ALA A 517 14.20 -10.82 -15.80
CA ALA A 517 13.22 -9.75 -16.01
C ALA A 517 12.25 -10.08 -17.16
N ASP A 518 11.87 -11.36 -17.28
CA ASP A 518 10.93 -11.86 -18.26
C ASP A 518 9.68 -12.49 -17.59
N VAL A 519 8.77 -13.00 -18.40
CA VAL A 519 7.50 -13.59 -17.92
C VAL A 519 7.72 -14.87 -17.10
N ASP A 520 8.73 -15.67 -17.41
CA ASP A 520 9.03 -16.90 -16.67
C ASP A 520 9.68 -16.57 -15.32
N GLY A 521 10.60 -15.61 -15.29
CA GLY A 521 11.20 -15.13 -14.05
C GLY A 521 10.17 -14.47 -13.11
N ALA A 522 9.22 -13.71 -13.64
CA ALA A 522 8.10 -13.16 -12.87
C ALA A 522 7.24 -14.27 -12.26
N HIS A 523 6.97 -15.35 -13.01
CA HIS A 523 6.23 -16.52 -12.52
C HIS A 523 6.99 -17.27 -11.41
N ILE A 524 8.29 -17.51 -11.59
CA ILE A 524 9.14 -18.16 -10.56
C ILE A 524 9.18 -17.32 -9.29
N ARG A 525 9.31 -16.00 -9.41
CA ARG A 525 9.25 -15.08 -8.29
C ARG A 525 7.92 -15.17 -7.55
N THR A 526 6.80 -15.19 -8.27
CA THR A 526 5.46 -15.35 -7.68
C THR A 526 5.32 -16.68 -6.96
N LEU A 527 5.81 -17.79 -7.53
CA LEU A 527 5.79 -19.10 -6.87
C LEU A 527 6.62 -19.11 -5.57
N LEU A 528 7.79 -18.48 -5.56
CA LEU A 528 8.63 -18.36 -4.37
C LEU A 528 7.97 -17.48 -3.30
N LEU A 529 7.38 -16.36 -3.68
CA LEU A 529 6.64 -15.50 -2.76
C LEU A 529 5.43 -16.23 -2.18
N THR A 530 4.67 -17.00 -2.99
CA THR A 530 3.58 -17.87 -2.53
C THR A 530 4.09 -18.88 -1.52
N PHE A 531 5.24 -19.51 -1.78
CA PHE A 531 5.84 -20.47 -0.86
C PHE A 531 6.20 -19.82 0.48
N PHE A 532 6.88 -18.69 0.48
CA PHE A 532 7.24 -18.00 1.73
C PHE A 532 6.00 -17.51 2.48
N PHE A 533 5.06 -16.91 1.79
CA PHE A 533 3.82 -16.40 2.41
C PHE A 533 2.98 -17.51 3.04
N ARG A 534 2.82 -18.66 2.35
CA ARG A 534 1.97 -19.76 2.83
C ARG A 534 2.65 -20.67 3.85
N GLN A 535 3.96 -20.88 3.73
CA GLN A 535 4.65 -21.92 4.51
C GLN A 535 5.64 -21.38 5.54
N MET A 536 6.11 -20.15 5.38
CA MET A 536 7.13 -19.53 6.23
C MET A 536 6.88 -18.02 6.40
N PRO A 537 5.64 -17.59 6.81
CA PRO A 537 5.29 -16.16 6.89
C PRO A 537 6.23 -15.39 7.83
N GLU A 538 6.73 -16.02 8.90
CA GLU A 538 7.65 -15.40 9.84
C GLU A 538 8.96 -14.91 9.19
N LEU A 539 9.36 -15.47 8.03
CA LEU A 539 10.53 -14.99 7.31
C LEU A 539 10.26 -13.63 6.63
N ILE A 540 9.01 -13.39 6.23
CA ILE A 540 8.58 -12.10 5.67
C ILE A 540 8.38 -11.09 6.81
N GLU A 541 7.70 -11.48 7.88
CA GLU A 541 7.44 -10.66 9.07
C GLU A 541 8.74 -10.15 9.72
N ASN A 542 9.76 -11.02 9.81
CA ASN A 542 11.09 -10.63 10.30
C ASN A 542 11.94 -9.89 9.27
N GLY A 543 11.43 -9.66 8.06
CA GLY A 543 12.10 -8.88 7.02
C GLY A 543 13.30 -9.58 6.39
N TYR A 544 13.32 -10.91 6.34
CA TYR A 544 14.45 -11.69 5.80
C TYR A 544 14.35 -11.96 4.30
N VAL A 545 13.19 -11.70 3.67
CA VAL A 545 12.97 -11.97 2.23
C VAL A 545 13.15 -10.70 1.41
N TYR A 546 13.96 -10.80 0.37
CA TYR A 546 14.29 -9.69 -0.53
C TYR A 546 14.17 -10.13 -1.99
N ILE A 547 13.95 -9.14 -2.86
CA ILE A 547 14.01 -9.29 -4.32
C ILE A 547 15.20 -8.47 -4.82
N ALA A 548 16.11 -9.11 -5.55
CA ALA A 548 17.20 -8.42 -6.21
C ALA A 548 16.67 -7.53 -7.34
N GLN A 549 17.27 -6.38 -7.50
CA GLN A 549 16.96 -5.44 -8.57
C GLN A 549 18.19 -5.27 -9.47
N PRO A 550 18.45 -6.22 -10.38
CA PRO A 550 19.53 -6.08 -11.34
C PRO A 550 19.25 -4.89 -12.27
N PRO A 551 20.28 -4.28 -12.86
CA PRO A 551 20.10 -3.16 -13.78
C PRO A 551 19.41 -3.63 -15.06
N LEU A 552 18.46 -2.82 -15.53
CA LEU A 552 17.76 -3.05 -16.79
C LEU A 552 18.58 -2.59 -18.00
N TYR A 553 19.48 -1.60 -17.83
CA TYR A 553 20.21 -1.00 -18.93
C TYR A 553 21.72 -0.96 -18.67
N LYS A 554 22.48 -1.13 -19.74
CA LYS A 554 23.90 -0.81 -19.81
C LYS A 554 24.10 0.24 -20.89
N VAL A 555 24.68 1.37 -20.49
CA VAL A 555 25.02 2.45 -21.39
C VAL A 555 26.53 2.47 -21.59
N LYS A 556 26.96 2.54 -22.84
CA LYS A 556 28.38 2.67 -23.20
C LYS A 556 28.59 3.94 -24.02
N ARG A 557 29.53 4.79 -23.56
CA ARG A 557 29.95 5.99 -24.27
C ARG A 557 31.47 6.01 -24.38
N GLY A 558 31.97 5.74 -25.57
CA GLY A 558 33.42 5.57 -25.77
C GLY A 558 33.96 4.39 -24.98
N GLN A 559 34.83 4.66 -24.00
CA GLN A 559 35.40 3.65 -23.09
C GLN A 559 34.67 3.58 -21.75
N SER A 560 33.76 4.50 -21.47
CA SER A 560 32.98 4.50 -20.24
C SER A 560 31.76 3.62 -20.37
N GLU A 561 31.53 2.73 -19.41
CA GLU A 561 30.37 1.88 -19.29
C GLU A 561 29.68 2.18 -17.95
N GLN A 562 28.35 2.27 -17.95
CA GLN A 562 27.56 2.49 -16.75
C GLN A 562 26.33 1.60 -16.79
N TYR A 563 25.98 1.03 -15.63
CA TYR A 563 24.74 0.26 -15.45
C TYR A 563 23.67 1.16 -14.84
N LEU A 564 22.46 1.07 -15.39
CA LEU A 564 21.32 1.88 -14.95
C LEU A 564 20.20 0.94 -14.53
N LYS A 565 19.67 1.21 -13.33
CA LYS A 565 18.73 0.33 -12.63
C LYS A 565 17.40 0.18 -13.37
N ASP A 566 16.84 1.31 -13.79
CA ASP A 566 15.48 1.41 -14.31
C ASP A 566 15.37 2.50 -15.38
N GLN A 567 14.15 2.70 -15.89
CA GLN A 567 13.86 3.73 -16.89
C GLN A 567 14.18 5.13 -16.39
N LYS A 568 13.89 5.42 -15.12
CA LYS A 568 14.15 6.73 -14.51
C LYS A 568 15.65 7.04 -14.48
N ALA A 569 16.46 6.07 -14.07
CA ALA A 569 17.91 6.22 -14.09
C ALA A 569 18.47 6.44 -15.51
N LEU A 570 17.85 5.80 -16.53
CA LEU A 570 18.18 6.04 -17.94
C LEU A 570 17.84 7.48 -18.34
N GLU A 571 16.67 7.98 -17.96
CA GLU A 571 16.26 9.35 -18.23
C GLU A 571 17.16 10.37 -17.56
N ASP A 572 17.48 10.17 -16.26
CA ASP A 572 18.42 11.00 -15.52
C ASP A 572 19.79 11.05 -16.21
N TYR A 573 20.29 9.91 -16.68
CA TYR A 573 21.50 9.84 -17.46
C TYR A 573 21.41 10.61 -18.77
N LEU A 574 20.32 10.42 -19.53
CA LEU A 574 20.09 11.10 -20.81
C LEU A 574 19.96 12.61 -20.62
N ILE A 575 19.28 13.07 -19.56
CA ILE A 575 19.19 14.49 -19.20
C ILE A 575 20.58 15.05 -18.91
N ALA A 576 21.34 14.43 -18.03
CA ALA A 576 22.68 14.88 -17.69
C ALA A 576 23.58 14.98 -18.93
N GLN A 577 23.55 13.97 -19.81
CA GLN A 577 24.33 13.97 -21.05
C GLN A 577 23.79 14.94 -22.10
N GLY A 578 22.46 15.15 -22.15
CA GLY A 578 21.79 16.05 -23.10
C GLY A 578 22.03 17.51 -22.79
N LEU A 579 22.20 17.83 -21.50
CA LEU A 579 22.43 19.19 -21.02
C LEU A 579 23.92 19.61 -21.06
N ASP A 580 24.83 18.69 -21.27
CA ASP A 580 26.27 18.97 -21.40
C ASP A 580 26.52 19.92 -22.60
N ASP A 581 27.09 21.09 -22.36
CA ASP A 581 27.26 22.19 -23.32
C ASP A 581 25.96 22.70 -23.95
N ALA A 582 24.81 22.56 -23.27
CA ALA A 582 23.54 23.06 -23.73
C ALA A 582 23.16 24.41 -23.11
N SER A 583 22.39 25.20 -23.87
CA SER A 583 21.80 26.46 -23.40
C SER A 583 20.41 26.65 -23.98
N LEU A 584 19.49 27.15 -23.16
CA LEU A 584 18.14 27.51 -23.57
C LEU A 584 18.01 29.03 -23.55
N THR A 585 17.79 29.62 -24.72
CA THR A 585 17.56 31.05 -24.85
C THR A 585 16.04 31.30 -24.91
N LEU A 586 15.51 32.03 -23.94
CA LEU A 586 14.10 32.42 -23.89
C LEU A 586 13.83 33.55 -24.90
N ALA A 587 12.57 33.75 -25.24
CA ALA A 587 12.17 34.79 -26.19
C ALA A 587 12.56 36.23 -25.78
N GLY A 588 12.75 36.47 -24.47
CA GLY A 588 13.24 37.73 -23.92
C GLY A 588 14.74 37.98 -24.08
N GLY A 589 15.50 36.98 -24.59
CA GLY A 589 16.96 37.01 -24.69
C GLY A 589 17.68 36.47 -23.44
N GLU A 590 16.96 36.07 -22.41
CA GLU A 590 17.53 35.42 -21.23
C GLU A 590 18.05 34.03 -21.59
N VAL A 591 19.21 33.65 -21.06
CA VAL A 591 19.87 32.39 -21.36
C VAL A 591 19.96 31.55 -20.09
N ARG A 592 19.37 30.37 -20.08
CA ARG A 592 19.44 29.37 -19.01
C ARG A 592 20.50 28.32 -19.34
N THR A 593 21.42 28.07 -18.40
CA THR A 593 22.50 27.08 -18.55
C THR A 593 22.75 26.35 -17.23
N GLY A 594 23.48 25.24 -17.27
CA GLY A 594 23.89 24.51 -16.08
C GLY A 594 22.72 24.09 -15.18
N GLN A 595 22.76 24.49 -13.92
CA GLN A 595 21.71 24.14 -12.93
C GLN A 595 20.35 24.79 -13.23
N ASP A 596 20.33 26.01 -13.76
CA ASP A 596 19.09 26.67 -14.12
C ASP A 596 18.37 25.94 -15.26
N LEU A 597 19.12 25.52 -16.29
CA LEU A 597 18.56 24.71 -17.37
C LEU A 597 18.12 23.31 -16.87
N HIS A 598 18.88 22.71 -15.97
CA HIS A 598 18.51 21.44 -15.35
C HIS A 598 17.18 21.57 -14.60
N ALA A 599 16.96 22.62 -13.83
CA ALA A 599 15.70 22.87 -13.12
C ALA A 599 14.51 23.03 -14.08
N VAL A 600 14.71 23.71 -15.21
CA VAL A 600 13.67 23.83 -16.25
C VAL A 600 13.33 22.46 -16.86
N VAL A 601 14.34 21.62 -17.14
CA VAL A 601 14.11 20.27 -17.70
C VAL A 601 13.47 19.32 -16.69
N GLU A 602 13.84 19.40 -15.41
CA GLU A 602 13.18 18.63 -14.35
C GLU A 602 11.70 19.02 -14.18
N THR A 603 11.40 20.31 -14.27
CA THR A 603 10.02 20.79 -14.28
C THR A 603 9.27 20.29 -15.50
N ALA A 604 9.91 20.32 -16.68
CA ALA A 604 9.33 19.80 -17.92
C ALA A 604 9.05 18.29 -17.83
N ARG A 605 9.92 17.51 -17.16
CA ARG A 605 9.72 16.06 -16.91
C ARG A 605 8.48 15.82 -16.03
N LYS A 606 8.38 16.49 -14.88
CA LYS A 606 7.20 16.39 -14.00
C LYS A 606 5.90 16.74 -14.72
N ILE A 607 5.92 17.75 -15.56
CA ILE A 607 4.77 18.17 -16.35
C ILE A 607 4.46 17.13 -17.45
N SER A 608 5.50 16.53 -18.07
CA SER A 608 5.32 15.47 -19.07
C SER A 608 4.66 14.23 -18.46
N ASP A 609 5.06 13.85 -17.25
CA ASP A 609 4.46 12.72 -16.52
C ASP A 609 2.95 12.95 -16.30
N ILE A 610 2.53 14.19 -16.00
CA ILE A 610 1.10 14.52 -15.87
C ILE A 610 0.38 14.35 -17.22
N PHE A 611 0.97 14.81 -18.34
CA PHE A 611 0.38 14.61 -19.66
C PHE A 611 0.29 13.14 -20.07
N ASP A 612 1.22 12.31 -19.67
CA ASP A 612 1.22 10.87 -19.95
C ASP A 612 0.15 10.13 -19.14
N GLY A 613 -0.19 10.63 -17.95
CA GLY A 613 -1.28 10.15 -17.11
C GLY A 613 -2.67 10.62 -17.52
N LEU A 614 -2.80 11.61 -18.40
CA LEU A 614 -4.10 12.14 -18.82
C LEU A 614 -4.99 11.06 -19.47
N HIS A 615 -6.28 11.11 -19.15
CA HIS A 615 -7.28 10.24 -19.76
C HIS A 615 -7.24 10.33 -21.30
N SER A 616 -7.33 9.20 -21.97
CA SER A 616 -7.11 9.03 -23.42
C SER A 616 -8.07 9.84 -24.30
N ARG A 617 -9.21 10.29 -23.77
CA ARG A 617 -10.18 11.12 -24.50
C ARG A 617 -9.67 12.54 -24.78
N TYR A 618 -8.66 13.01 -24.03
CA TYR A 618 -8.11 14.36 -24.22
C TYR A 618 -6.90 14.36 -25.14
N ASN A 619 -6.89 15.31 -26.06
CA ASN A 619 -5.75 15.55 -26.92
C ASN A 619 -4.64 16.24 -26.11
N ARG A 620 -3.54 15.52 -25.88
CA ARG A 620 -2.42 15.97 -25.03
C ARG A 620 -1.78 17.27 -25.54
N ASP A 621 -1.74 17.48 -26.88
CA ASP A 621 -1.14 18.68 -27.45
C ASP A 621 -2.03 19.91 -27.19
N VAL A 622 -3.36 19.76 -27.29
CA VAL A 622 -4.30 20.81 -26.96
C VAL A 622 -4.23 21.17 -25.48
N VAL A 623 -4.18 20.16 -24.59
CA VAL A 623 -4.07 20.38 -23.15
C VAL A 623 -2.73 21.04 -22.79
N GLU A 624 -1.61 20.66 -23.43
CA GLU A 624 -0.32 21.30 -23.23
C GLU A 624 -0.36 22.79 -23.61
N GLN A 625 -0.96 23.11 -24.75
CA GLN A 625 -1.08 24.51 -25.16
C GLN A 625 -2.04 25.30 -24.27
N ALA A 626 -3.08 24.67 -23.73
CA ALA A 626 -3.96 25.26 -22.73
C ALA A 626 -3.24 25.52 -21.38
N ALA A 627 -2.41 24.59 -20.94
CA ALA A 627 -1.56 24.77 -19.75
C ALA A 627 -0.60 25.97 -19.91
N ILE A 628 0.07 26.07 -21.05
CA ILE A 628 0.96 27.21 -21.38
C ILE A 628 0.18 28.55 -21.45
N ALA A 629 -1.05 28.51 -21.94
CA ALA A 629 -1.93 29.67 -21.97
C ALA A 629 -2.43 30.10 -20.58
N GLY A 630 -2.34 29.22 -19.59
CA GLY A 630 -2.92 29.39 -18.25
C GLY A 630 -4.44 29.22 -18.25
N ALA A 631 -4.96 28.42 -19.20
CA ALA A 631 -6.39 28.22 -19.44
C ALA A 631 -6.95 26.97 -18.73
N LEU A 632 -6.16 26.29 -17.88
CA LEU A 632 -6.61 25.12 -17.12
C LEU A 632 -7.07 25.51 -15.71
N ASN A 633 -8.01 26.45 -15.60
CA ASN A 633 -8.64 26.79 -14.33
C ASN A 633 -10.17 26.89 -14.49
N THR A 634 -10.88 26.63 -13.40
CA THR A 634 -12.35 26.64 -13.39
C THR A 634 -12.96 28.02 -13.56
N GLU A 635 -12.19 29.12 -13.43
CA GLU A 635 -12.69 30.49 -13.65
C GLU A 635 -13.12 30.71 -15.11
N ILE A 636 -12.51 29.99 -16.05
CA ILE A 636 -12.87 30.04 -17.49
C ILE A 636 -14.30 29.59 -17.72
N LEU A 637 -14.82 28.63 -16.95
CA LEU A 637 -16.19 28.13 -17.04
C LEU A 637 -17.23 29.23 -16.77
N HIS A 638 -16.85 30.28 -16.06
CA HIS A 638 -17.75 31.34 -15.60
C HIS A 638 -17.55 32.67 -16.33
N ASP A 639 -16.56 32.78 -17.24
CA ASP A 639 -16.25 34.00 -18.01
C ASP A 639 -16.15 33.67 -19.49
N SER A 640 -17.27 33.84 -20.20
CA SER A 640 -17.36 33.54 -21.63
C SER A 640 -16.40 34.37 -22.50
N GLY A 641 -16.02 35.58 -22.06
CA GLY A 641 -15.06 36.41 -22.78
C GLY A 641 -13.65 35.85 -22.70
N LYS A 642 -13.20 35.50 -21.49
CA LYS A 642 -11.91 34.87 -21.28
C LYS A 642 -11.85 33.48 -21.95
N ALA A 643 -12.93 32.71 -21.89
CA ALA A 643 -13.03 31.43 -22.56
C ALA A 643 -12.82 31.52 -24.05
N ALA A 644 -13.51 32.50 -24.71
CA ALA A 644 -13.38 32.71 -26.14
C ALA A 644 -11.96 33.18 -26.54
N GLU A 645 -11.37 34.10 -25.78
CA GLU A 645 -9.98 34.55 -26.00
C GLU A 645 -8.98 33.38 -25.83
N ALA A 646 -9.13 32.56 -24.80
CA ALA A 646 -8.30 31.38 -24.57
C ALA A 646 -8.43 30.37 -25.71
N ALA A 647 -9.66 30.07 -26.15
CA ALA A 647 -9.89 29.13 -27.26
C ALA A 647 -9.22 29.62 -28.56
N ALA A 648 -9.41 30.91 -28.91
CA ALA A 648 -8.78 31.49 -30.09
C ALA A 648 -7.24 31.53 -30.00
N TYR A 649 -6.70 31.77 -28.80
CA TYR A 649 -5.25 31.78 -28.57
C TYR A 649 -4.65 30.38 -28.67
N ILE A 650 -5.26 29.37 -28.06
CA ILE A 650 -4.82 27.98 -28.11
C ILE A 650 -4.86 27.44 -29.54
N ALA A 651 -5.95 27.70 -30.29
CA ALA A 651 -6.07 27.28 -31.69
C ALA A 651 -4.93 27.85 -32.56
N ARG A 652 -4.60 29.14 -32.41
CA ARG A 652 -3.44 29.74 -33.09
C ARG A 652 -2.11 29.08 -32.71
N ARG A 653 -1.93 28.72 -31.46
CA ARG A 653 -0.73 28.03 -31.03
C ARG A 653 -0.65 26.61 -31.63
N MET A 654 -1.77 25.90 -31.69
CA MET A 654 -1.85 24.59 -32.35
C MET A 654 -1.48 24.68 -33.84
N ASP A 655 -1.93 25.72 -34.57
CA ASP A 655 -1.55 25.93 -35.95
C ASP A 655 -0.06 26.23 -36.15
N ILE A 656 0.58 26.88 -35.17
CA ILE A 656 2.04 27.11 -35.22
C ILE A 656 2.83 25.81 -35.06
N LEU A 657 2.28 24.87 -34.30
CA LEU A 657 2.91 23.56 -34.08
C LEU A 657 2.66 22.57 -35.23
N ALA A 658 1.54 22.77 -35.94
CA ALA A 658 1.12 21.87 -37.01
C ALA A 658 1.97 22.04 -38.27
N ASP A 659 2.21 20.94 -38.97
CA ASP A 659 2.77 21.00 -40.34
C ASP A 659 1.86 21.77 -41.28
N GLU A 660 2.42 22.34 -42.33
CA GLU A 660 1.69 23.24 -43.25
C GLU A 660 0.37 22.66 -43.77
N PHE A 661 0.33 21.36 -44.04
CA PHE A 661 -0.84 20.65 -44.53
C PHE A 661 -1.81 20.17 -43.43
N GLU A 662 -1.49 20.37 -42.18
CA GLU A 662 -2.28 19.96 -41.02
C GLU A 662 -2.81 21.16 -40.21
N ARG A 663 -2.64 22.37 -40.69
CA ARG A 663 -3.17 23.59 -40.11
C ARG A 663 -4.66 23.71 -40.32
N GLY A 664 -5.29 24.61 -39.58
CA GLY A 664 -6.72 24.94 -39.68
C GLY A 664 -7.45 24.73 -38.37
N TRP A 665 -6.75 24.78 -37.27
CA TRP A 665 -7.38 24.72 -35.94
C TRP A 665 -8.27 25.94 -35.70
N THR A 666 -9.50 25.69 -35.31
CA THR A 666 -10.45 26.68 -34.80
C THR A 666 -10.78 26.37 -33.36
N GLY A 667 -10.95 27.38 -32.53
CA GLY A 667 -11.30 27.20 -31.12
C GLY A 667 -12.52 28.03 -30.77
N GLU A 668 -13.47 27.40 -30.11
CA GLU A 668 -14.74 28.01 -29.70
C GLU A 668 -15.00 27.71 -28.22
N ALA A 669 -15.56 28.69 -27.51
CA ALA A 669 -16.11 28.49 -26.18
C ALA A 669 -17.60 28.16 -26.28
N ARG A 670 -18.07 27.14 -25.59
CA ARG A 670 -19.48 26.80 -25.49
C ARG A 670 -20.16 27.54 -24.34
N ASP A 671 -21.48 27.48 -24.30
CA ASP A 671 -22.29 28.14 -23.25
C ASP A 671 -22.03 27.54 -21.85
N ASP A 672 -21.59 26.29 -21.77
CA ASP A 672 -21.17 25.60 -20.54
C ASP A 672 -19.73 25.94 -20.11
N GLY A 673 -19.05 26.84 -20.83
CA GLY A 673 -17.67 27.22 -20.57
C GLY A 673 -16.61 26.23 -21.11
N SER A 674 -17.01 25.11 -21.70
CA SER A 674 -16.07 24.18 -22.33
C SER A 674 -15.44 24.79 -23.59
N LEU A 675 -14.16 24.45 -23.83
CA LEU A 675 -13.43 24.88 -25.01
C LEU A 675 -13.39 23.74 -26.03
N VAL A 676 -13.84 24.01 -27.24
CA VAL A 676 -13.87 23.02 -28.33
C VAL A 676 -12.93 23.44 -29.44
N PHE A 677 -12.04 22.56 -29.84
CA PHE A 677 -11.06 22.75 -30.88
C PHE A 677 -11.37 21.81 -32.05
N LYS A 678 -11.35 22.34 -33.27
CA LYS A 678 -11.64 21.59 -34.47
C LYS A 678 -10.63 21.89 -35.55
N ARG A 679 -10.27 20.87 -36.32
CA ARG A 679 -9.60 21.02 -37.62
C ARG A 679 -10.05 19.94 -38.58
N THR A 680 -9.84 20.18 -39.87
CA THR A 680 -10.11 19.19 -40.92
C THR A 680 -8.81 18.82 -41.61
N VAL A 681 -8.38 17.57 -41.47
CA VAL A 681 -7.18 17.03 -42.11
C VAL A 681 -7.58 15.96 -43.10
N ARG A 682 -7.24 16.12 -44.37
CA ARG A 682 -7.57 15.16 -45.46
C ARG A 682 -9.04 14.76 -45.50
N GLY A 683 -9.95 15.71 -45.21
CA GLY A 683 -11.40 15.48 -45.21
C GLY A 683 -11.97 14.84 -43.94
N VAL A 684 -11.14 14.58 -42.93
CA VAL A 684 -11.56 14.06 -41.61
C VAL A 684 -11.57 15.22 -40.63
N GLU A 685 -12.70 15.43 -39.95
CA GLU A 685 -12.80 16.39 -38.82
C GLU A 685 -12.21 15.77 -37.55
N GLU A 686 -11.23 16.43 -37.02
CA GLU A 686 -10.65 16.15 -35.72
C GLU A 686 -11.18 17.14 -34.70
N THR A 687 -11.72 16.63 -33.58
CA THR A 687 -12.27 17.46 -32.50
C THR A 687 -11.58 17.12 -31.18
N ALA A 688 -11.20 18.16 -30.44
CA ALA A 688 -10.67 18.04 -29.06
C ALA A 688 -11.46 18.99 -28.16
N THR A 689 -11.73 18.55 -26.93
CA THR A 689 -12.52 19.34 -25.99
C THR A 689 -11.79 19.44 -24.64
N ILE A 690 -11.80 20.62 -24.04
CA ILE A 690 -11.46 20.87 -22.65
C ILE A 690 -12.77 21.20 -21.95
N ASP A 691 -13.26 20.27 -21.15
CA ASP A 691 -14.55 20.34 -20.46
C ASP A 691 -14.39 20.62 -18.96
N ALA A 692 -15.51 20.80 -18.27
CA ALA A 692 -15.54 21.05 -16.83
C ALA A 692 -14.91 19.90 -16.04
N ALA A 693 -15.01 18.66 -16.52
CA ALA A 693 -14.46 17.49 -15.87
C ALA A 693 -12.92 17.55 -15.86
N LEU A 694 -12.30 17.89 -17.00
CA LEU A 694 -10.85 18.12 -17.04
C LEU A 694 -10.44 19.28 -16.14
N LEU A 695 -11.13 20.43 -16.25
CA LEU A 695 -10.77 21.64 -15.50
C LEU A 695 -10.93 21.47 -13.98
N GLY A 696 -11.84 20.61 -13.55
CA GLY A 696 -12.03 20.23 -12.14
C GLY A 696 -11.04 19.18 -11.61
N SER A 697 -10.32 18.48 -12.49
CA SER A 697 -9.44 17.37 -12.12
C SER A 697 -8.19 17.81 -11.35
N ALA A 698 -7.58 16.87 -10.62
CA ALA A 698 -6.30 17.08 -9.96
C ALA A 698 -5.18 17.38 -10.96
N ASP A 699 -5.19 16.75 -12.13
CA ASP A 699 -4.18 16.95 -13.18
C ASP A 699 -4.23 18.38 -13.74
N ALA A 700 -5.43 18.91 -14.01
CA ALA A 700 -5.56 20.31 -14.43
C ALA A 700 -5.07 21.28 -13.35
N ARG A 701 -5.35 21.03 -12.08
CA ARG A 701 -4.84 21.83 -10.96
C ARG A 701 -3.31 21.78 -10.85
N ARG A 702 -2.72 20.58 -10.97
CA ARG A 702 -1.26 20.41 -10.99
C ARG A 702 -0.62 21.20 -12.15
N LEU A 703 -1.19 21.09 -13.36
CA LEU A 703 -0.73 21.85 -14.52
C LEU A 703 -0.91 23.37 -14.34
N ALA A 704 -2.05 23.80 -13.79
CA ALA A 704 -2.31 25.21 -13.50
C ALA A 704 -1.31 25.80 -12.49
N ALA A 705 -0.87 25.04 -11.49
CA ALA A 705 0.17 25.47 -10.56
C ALA A 705 1.51 25.80 -11.23
N HIS A 706 1.77 25.22 -12.41
CA HIS A 706 2.95 25.52 -13.23
C HIS A 706 2.72 26.58 -14.33
N ALA A 707 1.53 27.17 -14.40
CA ALA A 707 1.13 28.03 -15.53
C ALA A 707 2.06 29.23 -15.76
N ASP A 708 2.52 29.89 -14.70
CA ASP A 708 3.42 31.05 -14.82
C ASP A 708 4.78 30.63 -15.37
N HIS A 709 5.34 29.53 -14.87
CA HIS A 709 6.58 28.96 -15.39
C HIS A 709 6.44 28.51 -16.85
N LEU A 710 5.34 27.83 -17.19
CA LEU A 710 5.06 27.40 -18.56
C LEU A 710 4.94 28.58 -19.50
N ARG A 711 4.30 29.66 -19.08
CA ARG A 711 4.14 30.90 -19.87
C ARG A 711 5.47 31.62 -20.04
N GLU A 712 6.28 31.71 -18.99
CA GLU A 712 7.63 32.31 -19.06
C GLU A 712 8.51 31.59 -20.07
N VAL A 713 8.59 30.28 -20.00
CA VAL A 713 9.53 29.47 -20.80
C VAL A 713 8.99 29.21 -22.21
N TYR A 714 7.67 28.90 -22.38
CA TYR A 714 7.09 28.39 -23.61
C TYR A 714 5.99 29.30 -24.21
N GLY A 715 5.67 30.39 -23.58
CA GLY A 715 4.68 31.33 -24.07
C GLY A 715 5.02 31.86 -25.46
N LYS A 716 6.30 32.01 -25.74
CA LYS A 716 6.89 32.20 -27.09
C LYS A 716 7.94 31.12 -27.30
N ALA A 717 8.35 30.94 -28.58
CA ALA A 717 9.36 29.95 -28.89
C ALA A 717 10.70 30.25 -28.16
N ALA A 718 11.21 29.27 -27.42
CA ALA A 718 12.55 29.28 -26.89
C ALA A 718 13.49 28.54 -27.85
N VAL A 719 14.78 28.78 -27.76
CA VAL A 719 15.79 28.12 -28.61
C VAL A 719 16.75 27.34 -27.76
N LEU A 720 16.66 26.02 -27.83
CA LEU A 720 17.65 25.12 -27.21
C LEU A 720 18.84 24.96 -28.17
N ARG A 721 20.02 25.26 -27.68
CA ARG A 721 21.29 25.08 -28.44
C ARG A 721 22.18 24.08 -27.72
N ARG A 722 22.73 23.16 -28.49
CA ARG A 722 23.82 22.33 -28.04
C ARG A 722 24.90 22.38 -29.11
N LYS A 723 26.11 22.83 -28.74
CA LYS A 723 27.14 23.23 -29.72
C LYS A 723 26.54 24.29 -30.67
N ASP A 724 26.61 24.08 -31.98
CA ASP A 724 26.11 25.07 -32.96
C ASP A 724 24.73 24.73 -33.57
N ILE A 725 24.00 23.78 -32.98
CA ILE A 725 22.70 23.33 -33.53
C ILE A 725 21.56 23.98 -32.72
N PRO A 726 20.86 25.00 -33.26
CA PRO A 726 19.70 25.58 -32.64
C PRO A 726 18.45 24.72 -32.92
N THR A 727 17.63 24.48 -31.91
CA THR A 727 16.33 23.80 -32.06
C THR A 727 15.27 24.66 -31.36
N GLU A 728 14.19 24.95 -32.08
CA GLU A 728 13.09 25.70 -31.53
C GLU A 728 12.23 24.81 -30.61
N ILE A 729 11.94 25.33 -29.41
CA ILE A 729 11.17 24.63 -28.35
C ILE A 729 9.92 25.45 -28.06
N ARG A 730 8.74 24.81 -28.12
CA ARG A 730 7.43 25.45 -27.92
C ARG A 730 6.60 24.77 -26.81
N GLY A 731 7.13 23.80 -26.11
CA GLY A 731 6.47 23.12 -25.02
C GLY A 731 7.41 22.24 -24.20
N PRO A 732 7.02 21.86 -23.00
CA PRO A 732 7.85 21.05 -22.09
C PRO A 732 8.15 19.66 -22.66
N ARG A 733 7.19 19.00 -23.32
CA ARG A 733 7.40 17.67 -23.96
C ARG A 733 8.41 17.75 -25.10
N ALA A 734 8.36 18.81 -25.89
CA ALA A 734 9.34 19.07 -26.97
C ALA A 734 10.74 19.30 -26.41
N LEU A 735 10.87 20.06 -25.30
CA LEU A 735 12.15 20.26 -24.62
C LEU A 735 12.74 18.93 -24.16
N LEU A 736 11.94 18.12 -23.44
CA LEU A 736 12.39 16.84 -22.89
C LEU A 736 12.82 15.86 -23.99
N SER A 737 12.00 15.74 -25.04
CA SER A 737 12.31 14.89 -26.21
C SER A 737 13.62 15.30 -26.88
N GLN A 738 13.87 16.60 -27.04
CA GLN A 738 15.09 17.09 -27.66
C GLN A 738 16.32 16.88 -26.76
N VAL A 739 16.18 17.05 -25.45
CA VAL A 739 17.25 16.75 -24.47
C VAL A 739 17.59 15.27 -24.49
N PHE A 740 16.60 14.38 -24.54
CA PHE A 740 16.83 12.93 -24.67
C PHE A 740 17.53 12.61 -25.99
N ALA A 741 17.10 13.22 -27.10
CA ALA A 741 17.76 13.02 -28.40
C ALA A 741 19.24 13.48 -28.37
N PHE A 742 19.53 14.55 -27.66
CA PHE A 742 20.90 14.99 -27.46
C PHE A 742 21.70 14.03 -26.57
N GLY A 743 21.07 13.49 -25.49
CA GLY A 743 21.69 12.54 -24.57
C GLY A 743 22.00 11.20 -25.25
N GLN A 744 21.16 10.77 -26.19
CA GLN A 744 21.32 9.52 -26.94
C GLN A 744 22.44 9.57 -27.98
N LYS A 745 22.92 10.75 -28.39
CA LYS A 745 23.98 10.85 -29.39
C LYS A 745 25.30 10.28 -28.88
N GLY A 746 25.81 9.26 -29.57
CA GLY A 746 27.12 8.65 -29.30
C GLY A 746 27.14 7.67 -28.15
N ILE A 747 25.98 7.20 -27.71
CA ILE A 747 25.86 6.08 -26.78
C ILE A 747 25.44 4.80 -27.47
N SER A 748 25.86 3.66 -26.92
CA SER A 748 25.31 2.34 -27.20
C SER A 748 24.53 1.93 -25.97
N LEU A 749 23.23 1.64 -26.18
CA LEU A 749 22.32 1.19 -25.14
C LEU A 749 22.05 -0.30 -25.31
N GLN A 750 22.33 -1.08 -24.27
CA GLN A 750 21.93 -2.49 -24.17
C GLN A 750 20.89 -2.64 -23.07
N ARG A 751 19.76 -3.29 -23.37
CA ARG A 751 18.78 -3.68 -22.37
C ARG A 751 19.00 -5.13 -22.01
N TYR A 752 19.12 -5.45 -20.73
CA TYR A 752 19.21 -6.81 -20.23
C TYR A 752 17.79 -7.37 -20.02
N LYS A 753 17.54 -8.57 -20.55
CA LYS A 753 16.30 -9.31 -20.33
C LYS A 753 16.48 -10.42 -19.30
N GLY A 754 17.67 -11.02 -19.20
CA GLY A 754 17.95 -12.10 -18.28
C GLY A 754 19.33 -12.01 -17.64
N LEU A 755 19.43 -12.55 -16.43
CA LEU A 755 20.66 -12.62 -15.63
C LEU A 755 21.73 -13.52 -16.29
N GLY A 756 21.29 -14.46 -17.12
CA GLY A 756 22.16 -15.34 -17.90
C GLY A 756 22.97 -14.61 -18.99
N GLU A 757 22.59 -13.36 -19.32
CA GLU A 757 23.32 -12.48 -20.24
C GLU A 757 24.51 -11.79 -19.56
N MET A 758 24.58 -11.83 -18.22
CA MET A 758 25.64 -11.22 -17.43
C MET A 758 26.75 -12.23 -17.13
N ASN A 759 28.00 -11.83 -17.32
CA ASN A 759 29.13 -12.60 -16.84
C ASN A 759 29.30 -12.43 -15.31
N PRO A 760 30.12 -13.24 -14.63
CA PRO A 760 30.28 -13.20 -13.18
C PRO A 760 30.71 -11.83 -12.64
N GLU A 761 31.56 -11.10 -13.35
CA GLU A 761 32.08 -9.79 -12.95
C GLU A 761 30.98 -8.72 -13.03
N GLN A 762 30.21 -8.70 -14.11
CA GLN A 762 29.06 -7.84 -14.30
C GLN A 762 27.99 -8.09 -13.23
N LEU A 763 27.72 -9.36 -12.91
CA LEU A 763 26.72 -9.72 -11.90
C LEU A 763 27.19 -9.30 -10.49
N TRP A 764 28.50 -9.40 -10.19
CA TRP A 764 29.06 -8.88 -8.97
C TRP A 764 28.88 -7.37 -8.86
N GLU A 765 29.36 -6.63 -9.82
CA GLU A 765 29.37 -5.16 -9.84
C GLU A 765 27.97 -4.53 -9.79
N THR A 766 26.94 -5.27 -10.15
CA THR A 766 25.59 -4.72 -10.28
C THR A 766 24.59 -5.25 -9.27
N THR A 767 24.73 -6.53 -8.85
CA THR A 767 23.64 -7.24 -8.15
C THR A 767 24.11 -7.94 -6.87
N LEU A 768 25.36 -8.41 -6.81
CA LEU A 768 25.85 -9.17 -5.67
C LEU A 768 26.60 -8.32 -4.65
N ASP A 769 27.33 -7.28 -5.09
CA ASP A 769 28.11 -6.40 -4.20
C ASP A 769 27.18 -5.61 -3.27
N PRO A 770 27.29 -5.78 -1.94
CA PRO A 770 26.46 -5.09 -0.95
C PRO A 770 26.53 -3.55 -1.02
N ASN A 771 27.64 -3.00 -1.57
CA ASN A 771 27.87 -1.55 -1.60
C ASN A 771 27.14 -0.85 -2.76
N VAL A 772 26.80 -1.59 -3.81
CA VAL A 772 26.22 -0.99 -5.04
C VAL A 772 24.84 -1.54 -5.41
N ARG A 773 24.52 -2.76 -4.95
CA ARG A 773 23.26 -3.43 -5.28
C ARG A 773 22.05 -2.73 -4.68
N SER A 774 20.90 -2.89 -5.33
CA SER A 774 19.60 -2.51 -4.81
C SER A 774 18.78 -3.76 -4.50
N LEU A 775 18.17 -3.81 -3.32
CA LEU A 775 17.27 -4.88 -2.89
C LEU A 775 15.93 -4.28 -2.49
N LEU A 776 14.85 -4.93 -2.91
CA LEU A 776 13.50 -4.65 -2.45
C LEU A 776 13.16 -5.62 -1.32
N GLN A 777 12.92 -5.12 -0.10
CA GLN A 777 12.44 -5.93 1.01
C GLN A 777 10.97 -6.28 0.81
N VAL A 778 10.65 -7.56 0.93
CA VAL A 778 9.25 -8.03 0.84
C VAL A 778 8.53 -7.74 2.16
N LYS A 779 7.40 -7.06 2.07
CA LYS A 779 6.53 -6.74 3.21
C LYS A 779 5.09 -7.09 2.86
N VAL A 780 4.35 -7.57 3.83
CA VAL A 780 2.89 -7.75 3.75
C VAL A 780 2.28 -6.64 4.60
N ARG A 781 1.46 -5.79 3.99
CA ARG A 781 0.75 -4.73 4.69
C ARG A 781 -0.56 -5.25 5.27
N GLU A 782 -1.41 -5.81 4.40
CA GLU A 782 -2.66 -6.45 4.78
C GLU A 782 -2.61 -7.93 4.38
N ALA A 783 -2.88 -8.80 5.35
CA ALA A 783 -2.73 -10.25 5.15
C ALA A 783 -3.83 -10.83 4.24
N ASP A 784 -5.03 -10.27 4.32
CA ASP A 784 -6.18 -10.67 3.51
C ASP A 784 -6.06 -10.23 2.05
N ASP A 785 -5.53 -9.03 1.76
CA ASP A 785 -5.17 -8.61 0.40
C ASP A 785 -4.13 -9.55 -0.22
N ALA A 786 -3.11 -9.91 0.56
CA ALA A 786 -2.10 -10.84 0.10
C ALA A 786 -2.71 -12.24 -0.14
N ASP A 787 -3.59 -12.73 0.75
CA ASP A 787 -4.33 -13.98 0.58
C ASP A 787 -5.17 -13.96 -0.70
N ASP A 788 -5.94 -12.89 -0.93
CA ASP A 788 -6.79 -12.73 -2.11
C ASP A 788 -5.96 -12.71 -3.41
N ILE A 789 -4.85 -11.96 -3.44
CA ILE A 789 -3.95 -11.91 -4.61
C ILE A 789 -3.34 -13.28 -4.91
N PHE A 790 -2.79 -13.98 -3.90
CA PHE A 790 -2.21 -15.31 -4.13
C PHE A 790 -3.28 -16.33 -4.54
N THR A 791 -4.47 -16.27 -3.95
CA THR A 791 -5.58 -17.14 -4.33
C THR A 791 -6.04 -16.88 -5.77
N LYS A 792 -6.18 -15.61 -6.18
CA LYS A 792 -6.54 -15.24 -7.56
C LYS A 792 -5.47 -15.66 -8.58
N LEU A 793 -4.21 -15.36 -8.30
CA LEU A 793 -3.13 -15.60 -9.26
C LEU A 793 -2.71 -17.07 -9.32
N MET A 794 -2.71 -17.77 -8.19
CA MET A 794 -2.10 -19.08 -8.03
C MET A 794 -3.11 -20.19 -7.71
N GLY A 795 -4.36 -19.84 -7.37
CA GLY A 795 -5.46 -20.78 -7.07
C GLY A 795 -5.96 -21.56 -8.28
N ASP A 796 -6.91 -22.48 -8.07
CA ASP A 796 -7.45 -23.36 -9.09
C ASP A 796 -8.44 -22.66 -10.03
N GLU A 797 -9.19 -21.68 -9.51
CA GLU A 797 -10.18 -20.94 -10.27
C GLU A 797 -9.54 -20.05 -11.34
N VAL A 798 -10.08 -20.15 -12.55
CA VAL A 798 -9.56 -19.39 -13.72
C VAL A 798 -10.21 -18.02 -13.83
N GLU A 799 -11.51 -17.93 -13.50
CA GLU A 799 -12.30 -16.72 -13.72
C GLU A 799 -11.80 -15.51 -12.91
N PRO A 800 -11.50 -15.62 -11.59
CA PRO A 800 -10.98 -14.50 -10.81
C PRO A 800 -9.63 -14.00 -11.35
N ARG A 801 -8.80 -14.90 -11.92
CA ARG A 801 -7.53 -14.54 -12.55
C ARG A 801 -7.74 -13.80 -13.86
N ARG A 802 -8.73 -14.22 -14.66
CA ARG A 802 -9.08 -13.56 -15.91
C ARG A 802 -9.60 -12.15 -15.65
N GLU A 803 -10.50 -11.99 -14.68
CA GLU A 803 -11.02 -10.69 -14.25
C GLU A 803 -9.88 -9.78 -13.78
N PHE A 804 -9.00 -10.27 -12.91
CA PHE A 804 -7.83 -9.52 -12.45
C PHE A 804 -6.95 -9.02 -13.61
N ILE A 805 -6.70 -9.86 -14.62
CA ILE A 805 -5.92 -9.47 -15.80
C ILE A 805 -6.65 -8.39 -16.61
N GLN A 806 -7.97 -8.50 -16.77
CA GLN A 806 -8.78 -7.52 -17.51
C GLN A 806 -8.81 -6.17 -16.80
N ASP A 807 -9.03 -6.16 -15.51
CA ASP A 807 -9.11 -4.93 -14.69
C ASP A 807 -7.78 -4.18 -14.67
N ASN A 808 -6.67 -4.91 -14.68
CA ASN A 808 -5.33 -4.34 -14.65
C ASN A 808 -4.68 -4.19 -16.04
N ALA A 809 -5.39 -4.48 -17.12
CA ALA A 809 -4.81 -4.50 -18.48
C ALA A 809 -4.23 -3.16 -18.92
N LEU A 810 -4.81 -2.05 -18.48
CA LEU A 810 -4.35 -0.69 -18.82
C LEU A 810 -3.21 -0.21 -17.91
N ALA A 811 -3.02 -0.84 -16.75
CA ALA A 811 -1.96 -0.48 -15.81
C ALA A 811 -0.63 -1.17 -16.12
N VAL A 812 -0.61 -2.13 -17.04
CA VAL A 812 0.59 -2.87 -17.40
C VAL A 812 1.54 -1.99 -18.22
N ALA A 813 2.66 -1.63 -17.61
CA ALA A 813 3.81 -1.07 -18.33
C ALA A 813 4.81 -2.20 -18.64
N ASN A 814 5.34 -2.26 -19.86
CA ASN A 814 6.35 -3.23 -20.29
C ASN A 814 5.83 -4.69 -20.44
N LEU A 815 4.82 -4.89 -21.26
CA LEU A 815 4.55 -6.24 -21.79
C LEU A 815 5.75 -6.69 -22.64
N ASP A 816 6.37 -7.79 -22.25
CA ASP A 816 7.40 -8.43 -23.06
C ASP A 816 6.67 -9.28 -24.14
N ILE A 817 6.33 -8.61 -25.25
CA ILE A 817 5.64 -9.21 -26.41
C ILE A 817 6.69 -9.66 -27.41
#